data_f4c2e371a95d888fc9b0cae4e72bcd7e
#
_entry.id   f4c2e371a95d888fc9b0cae4e72bcd7e
#
_cell.length_a   1.000
_cell.length_b   1.000
_cell.length_c   1.000
_cell.angle_alpha   90.00
_cell.angle_beta   90.00
_cell.angle_gamma   90.00
#
_symmetry.space_group_name_H-M   'P 1'
#
loop_
_entity.id
_entity.type
_entity.pdbx_description
1 polymer ?
#
loop_
_entity_poly.entity_id
_entity_poly.type
_entity_poly.pdbx_seq_one_letter_code
_entity_poly.pdbx_strand_id
1 'polypeptide(L)'
;MDLRLPALRGLRRPRRLLAAGAAVVVLAGAGTWTAVASDDPPPVHRSDRVMAVDGVRLDTSYFTSGATGRRPAVLLAHGFGGSKDDVRKEAQDLARDGYAVLTWSARGFGRSTGKIGLNDPSGEVKDVAKLIDWLAKQPDVQLDKPGDPRVGVAGGSYGGAISLLAAGYDDRVDAIAPSITYWNLADALFPNGVFKKLWAGIFINSGGGCAKFEPALCEMYDRVAESGKPDAQARALLEARSPSAVATHINVPTLLLQGQTDSLFPLGQADAAAKAIRANGAPVDVDWIAGGHDGGDMETSRVQARVTSWFDRYLKDDKNTDTGPAFRVTRTGGVDSTDGAALLRGASGSAYPGLESDPRAIALTGRREQSFTNPAGASPPAISALPGLGSTGGLSQLSSLGIGVSLDFPGQYAAFDSAPVTKSLRITGSPTVTVHVKSTSDDAVLFGKVYDVGPGGAQQVLPSQLVTPLRVEGTKAGKDVTITLPAIDYDVQSGHHLRLVLASTDLGYASPAAPATYTVSLKSDLKVPTAPGVATAAATLPSWVWWLPLAGAAVALALLLTGRRRTASTPPDPQLAEVPLQITDLSKRYAKSADRYAVRDLSFRVEKGQVLGLLGPNGAGKTTTLRMLMGLIKPDAGEIRVFGHAIRPGAPVLSRVGAFVEGAGFLPHLSGRENLELYWQATGRPPEDAYLAEALEIAGLGDALARAVRTYSQGMRQRLAIAQAMLGLPDLLILDEPTNGLDPPQIREMREVMIRYAEAGRTVIVSSHLLAEVEQSCTHLVVMDRGRLVQAGPVAEIVGSGDTLLVGLAAEIPDPLVEKIAALPDVDSVARAEGGLLLRLAPGDELVSANSPVNGASTAAAVTQGGQATPGDAVAEGTASPPPARGSGTAARLLVELVRLEVPVSSVGPHRRLEDAFLTLIGGSA
;
A
#
# COMPACT_ATOMS: atom_id res chain seq x y z
N MET A 1 14.62 0.28 -80.69
CA MET A 1 15.40 1.22 -79.89
C MET A 1 15.46 0.64 -78.49
N ASP A 2 16.47 -0.24 -78.30
CA ASP A 2 16.65 -1.07 -77.07
C ASP A 2 17.29 -0.25 -76.00
N LEU A 3 16.55 -0.01 -74.89
CA LEU A 3 17.09 0.57 -73.65
C LEU A 3 17.48 -0.59 -72.74
N ARG A 4 18.77 -0.94 -72.77
CA ARG A 4 19.41 -1.86 -71.82
C ARG A 4 19.57 -1.14 -70.48
N LEU A 5 18.85 -1.63 -69.49
CA LEU A 5 19.05 -1.31 -68.06
C LEU A 5 20.36 -1.95 -67.54
N PRO A 6 21.20 -1.22 -66.82
CA PRO A 6 22.43 -1.79 -66.27
C PRO A 6 22.11 -2.74 -65.10
N ALA A 7 22.72 -3.92 -65.16
CA ALA A 7 22.61 -4.96 -64.16
C ALA A 7 23.14 -4.51 -62.80
N LEU A 8 22.26 -4.35 -61.83
CA LEU A 8 22.56 -4.19 -60.37
C LEU A 8 23.13 -5.49 -59.81
N ARG A 9 24.39 -5.77 -60.08
CA ARG A 9 25.18 -6.76 -59.32
C ARG A 9 25.79 -6.10 -58.10
N GLY A 10 25.12 -6.22 -56.91
CA GLY A 10 25.74 -5.72 -55.68
C GLY A 10 24.83 -5.68 -54.40
N LEU A 11 23.58 -6.11 -54.47
CA LEU A 11 22.67 -6.10 -53.29
C LEU A 11 22.48 -7.50 -52.71
N ARG A 12 23.55 -8.07 -52.17
CA ARG A 12 23.50 -9.31 -51.36
C ARG A 12 23.39 -8.94 -49.87
N ARG A 13 22.43 -8.11 -49.42
CA ARG A 13 22.07 -7.97 -47.99
C ARG A 13 20.65 -7.41 -47.79
N PRO A 14 19.57 -8.16 -48.07
CA PRO A 14 18.21 -7.71 -47.73
C PRO A 14 18.00 -7.44 -46.23
N ARG A 15 18.91 -7.99 -45.39
CA ARG A 15 18.90 -7.79 -43.92
C ARG A 15 19.28 -6.39 -43.45
N ARG A 16 20.14 -5.67 -44.23
CA ARG A 16 20.51 -4.28 -43.88
C ARG A 16 19.36 -3.33 -44.21
N LEU A 17 18.58 -3.62 -45.23
CA LEU A 17 17.40 -2.85 -45.61
C LEU A 17 16.23 -3.09 -44.64
N LEU A 18 16.04 -4.34 -44.17
CA LEU A 18 15.04 -4.65 -43.13
C LEU A 18 15.46 -4.09 -41.74
N ALA A 19 16.76 -4.17 -41.39
CA ALA A 19 17.25 -3.55 -40.17
C ALA A 19 17.20 -2.01 -40.24
N ALA A 20 17.48 -1.41 -41.42
CA ALA A 20 17.32 0.01 -41.62
C ALA A 20 15.86 0.43 -41.62
N GLY A 21 14.94 -0.37 -42.21
CA GLY A 21 13.50 -0.14 -42.12
C GLY A 21 12.94 -0.25 -40.70
N ALA A 22 13.35 -1.27 -39.95
CA ALA A 22 12.98 -1.42 -38.53
C ALA A 22 13.57 -0.29 -37.67
N ALA A 23 14.82 0.12 -37.93
CA ALA A 23 15.44 1.26 -37.24
C ALA A 23 14.75 2.59 -37.59
N VAL A 24 14.30 2.79 -38.82
CA VAL A 24 13.51 3.97 -39.22
C VAL A 24 12.13 3.98 -38.54
N VAL A 25 11.46 2.83 -38.42
CA VAL A 25 10.16 2.72 -37.70
C VAL A 25 10.36 2.95 -36.20
N VAL A 26 11.42 2.42 -35.61
CA VAL A 26 11.74 2.65 -34.19
C VAL A 26 12.21 4.10 -33.96
N LEU A 27 12.98 4.68 -34.87
CA LEU A 27 13.41 6.08 -34.79
C LEU A 27 12.26 7.05 -35.11
N ALA A 28 11.35 6.71 -36.02
CA ALA A 28 10.13 7.48 -36.26
C ALA A 28 9.17 7.38 -35.07
N GLY A 29 9.00 6.17 -34.50
CA GLY A 29 8.21 5.96 -33.27
C GLY A 29 8.86 6.64 -32.05
N ALA A 30 10.17 6.56 -31.90
CA ALA A 30 10.90 7.28 -30.84
C ALA A 30 10.90 8.79 -31.09
N GLY A 31 11.03 9.25 -32.35
CA GLY A 31 10.94 10.65 -32.72
C GLY A 31 9.57 11.27 -32.50
N THR A 32 8.49 10.52 -32.77
CA THR A 32 7.13 10.96 -32.43
C THR A 32 6.88 10.92 -30.93
N TRP A 33 7.45 9.92 -30.23
CA TRP A 33 7.35 9.84 -28.76
C TRP A 33 8.17 10.94 -28.06
N THR A 34 9.34 11.29 -28.55
CA THR A 34 10.13 12.42 -28.02
C THR A 34 9.53 13.78 -28.41
N ALA A 35 8.88 13.91 -29.56
CA ALA A 35 8.17 15.13 -29.92
C ALA A 35 6.89 15.36 -29.10
N VAL A 36 6.23 14.28 -28.62
CA VAL A 36 5.09 14.36 -27.68
C VAL A 36 5.56 14.49 -26.23
N ALA A 37 6.81 14.08 -25.90
CA ALA A 37 7.36 14.14 -24.55
C ALA A 37 8.19 15.38 -24.24
N SER A 38 8.34 16.31 -25.20
CA SER A 38 9.19 17.49 -25.04
C SER A 38 8.46 18.83 -24.89
N ASP A 39 7.11 18.82 -24.77
CA ASP A 39 6.42 20.00 -24.32
C ASP A 39 6.50 20.06 -22.77
N ASP A 40 7.50 20.76 -22.28
CA ASP A 40 7.49 21.20 -20.89
C ASP A 40 6.16 21.94 -20.64
N PRO A 41 5.38 21.55 -19.58
CA PRO A 41 4.11 22.19 -19.32
C PRO A 41 4.31 23.69 -19.18
N PRO A 42 3.39 24.52 -19.72
CA PRO A 42 3.57 25.97 -19.71
C PRO A 42 3.83 26.47 -18.28
N PRO A 43 4.78 27.40 -18.10
CA PRO A 43 5.13 27.92 -16.80
C PRO A 43 3.91 28.59 -16.15
N VAL A 44 3.67 28.27 -14.88
CA VAL A 44 2.61 28.86 -14.08
C VAL A 44 3.19 29.95 -13.19
N HIS A 45 2.64 31.15 -13.33
CA HIS A 45 2.94 32.28 -12.45
C HIS A 45 2.04 32.25 -11.24
N ARG A 46 2.61 32.34 -10.04
CA ARG A 46 1.91 32.46 -8.77
C ARG A 46 2.14 33.84 -8.17
N SER A 47 1.07 34.51 -7.73
CA SER A 47 1.13 35.77 -7.01
C SER A 47 0.38 35.66 -5.69
N ASP A 48 1.10 35.73 -4.58
CA ASP A 48 0.52 35.68 -3.24
C ASP A 48 0.09 37.09 -2.79
N ARG A 49 -1.10 37.22 -2.21
CA ARG A 49 -1.65 38.48 -1.75
C ARG A 49 -2.44 38.31 -0.46
N VAL A 50 -2.50 39.38 0.32
CA VAL A 50 -3.45 39.51 1.44
C VAL A 50 -4.53 40.48 1.04
N MET A 51 -5.77 40.03 1.00
CA MET A 51 -6.95 40.85 0.68
C MET A 51 -7.67 41.25 1.97
N ALA A 52 -7.95 42.51 2.14
CA ALA A 52 -8.77 43.01 3.25
C ALA A 52 -10.25 42.95 2.85
N VAL A 53 -11.06 42.23 3.61
CA VAL A 53 -12.50 42.07 3.42
C VAL A 53 -13.20 42.26 4.77
N ASP A 54 -14.00 43.27 4.91
CA ASP A 54 -14.85 43.56 6.09
C ASP A 54 -14.09 43.39 7.45
N GLY A 55 -12.87 43.95 7.52
CA GLY A 55 -12.02 43.87 8.73
C GLY A 55 -11.23 42.57 8.88
N VAL A 56 -11.39 41.59 8.00
CA VAL A 56 -10.64 40.36 7.96
C VAL A 56 -9.60 40.43 6.86
N ARG A 57 -8.43 39.79 7.08
CA ARG A 57 -7.36 39.67 6.10
C ARG A 57 -7.36 38.23 5.57
N LEU A 58 -7.66 38.08 4.29
CA LEU A 58 -7.65 36.80 3.60
C LEU A 58 -6.30 36.59 2.91
N ASP A 59 -5.66 35.47 3.19
CA ASP A 59 -4.43 35.02 2.52
C ASP A 59 -4.81 34.31 1.22
N THR A 60 -4.41 34.86 0.06
CA THR A 60 -4.82 34.40 -1.26
C THR A 60 -3.61 34.09 -2.15
N SER A 61 -3.79 33.23 -3.17
CA SER A 61 -2.83 32.98 -4.22
C SER A 61 -3.53 33.00 -5.58
N TYR A 62 -2.98 33.75 -6.53
CA TYR A 62 -3.48 33.83 -7.88
C TYR A 62 -2.51 33.14 -8.84
N PHE A 63 -3.04 32.24 -9.67
CA PHE A 63 -2.26 31.43 -10.60
C PHE A 63 -2.70 31.70 -12.03
N THR A 64 -1.74 31.88 -12.95
CA THR A 64 -1.99 32.05 -14.39
C THR A 64 -0.88 31.40 -15.19
N SER A 65 -1.20 30.87 -16.37
CA SER A 65 -0.18 30.49 -17.34
C SER A 65 0.32 31.71 -18.13
N GLY A 66 1.50 31.60 -18.71
CA GLY A 66 2.09 32.68 -19.52
C GLY A 66 1.41 32.97 -20.87
N ALA A 67 0.25 32.32 -21.15
CA ALA A 67 -0.49 32.55 -22.38
C ALA A 67 -1.10 33.95 -22.43
N THR A 68 -1.16 34.56 -23.61
CA THR A 68 -1.77 35.85 -23.83
C THR A 68 -3.30 35.75 -24.00
N GLY A 69 -4.04 36.75 -23.55
CA GLY A 69 -5.49 36.83 -23.71
C GLY A 69 -6.28 36.69 -22.40
N ARG A 70 -7.55 37.06 -22.46
CA ARG A 70 -8.48 36.88 -21.33
C ARG A 70 -8.95 35.42 -21.26
N ARG A 71 -9.12 34.92 -20.05
CA ARG A 71 -9.50 33.55 -19.77
C ARG A 71 -10.57 33.47 -18.67
N PRO A 72 -11.39 32.42 -18.65
CA PRO A 72 -12.32 32.19 -17.54
C PRO A 72 -11.53 32.02 -16.22
N ALA A 73 -12.17 32.37 -15.12
CA ALA A 73 -11.59 32.23 -13.80
C ALA A 73 -12.16 31.00 -13.07
N VAL A 74 -11.38 30.45 -12.14
CA VAL A 74 -11.81 29.41 -11.21
C VAL A 74 -11.44 29.84 -9.79
N LEU A 75 -12.42 29.87 -8.90
CA LEU A 75 -12.20 29.92 -7.45
C LEU A 75 -12.07 28.50 -6.93
N LEU A 76 -10.96 28.18 -6.29
CA LEU A 76 -10.70 26.86 -5.76
C LEU A 76 -10.53 26.88 -4.24
N ALA A 77 -11.52 26.28 -3.55
CA ALA A 77 -11.66 26.32 -2.10
C ALA A 77 -11.06 25.08 -1.43
N HIS A 78 -10.35 25.26 -0.31
CA HIS A 78 -9.80 24.17 0.50
C HIS A 78 -10.84 23.50 1.41
N GLY A 79 -10.56 22.27 1.87
CA GLY A 79 -11.33 21.58 2.88
C GLY A 79 -11.14 22.13 4.30
N PHE A 80 -11.98 21.70 5.24
CA PHE A 80 -11.91 22.13 6.64
C PHE A 80 -10.55 21.77 7.26
N GLY A 81 -9.94 22.66 8.03
CA GLY A 81 -8.62 22.49 8.61
C GLY A 81 -7.46 22.83 7.67
N GLY A 82 -7.74 23.01 6.39
CA GLY A 82 -6.75 23.28 5.35
C GLY A 82 -6.44 24.76 5.12
N SER A 83 -5.80 25.02 3.98
CA SER A 83 -5.38 26.35 3.53
C SER A 83 -5.36 26.44 2.00
N LYS A 84 -5.10 27.63 1.47
CA LYS A 84 -4.91 27.85 0.03
C LYS A 84 -3.82 26.99 -0.60
N ASP A 85 -2.85 26.53 0.22
CA ASP A 85 -1.71 25.76 -0.27
C ASP A 85 -2.05 24.28 -0.48
N ASP A 86 -3.09 23.74 0.14
CA ASP A 86 -3.51 22.35 0.00
C ASP A 86 -4.08 22.06 -1.40
N VAL A 87 -4.70 23.05 -2.02
CA VAL A 87 -5.24 23.00 -3.39
C VAL A 87 -4.29 23.60 -4.44
N ARG A 88 -3.00 23.77 -4.08
CA ARG A 88 -2.00 24.39 -4.97
C ARG A 88 -1.77 23.61 -6.24
N LYS A 89 -1.71 22.29 -6.14
CA LYS A 89 -1.44 21.43 -7.31
C LYS A 89 -2.59 21.53 -8.30
N GLU A 90 -3.81 21.40 -7.84
CA GLU A 90 -5.02 21.53 -8.65
C GLU A 90 -5.12 22.93 -9.29
N ALA A 91 -4.77 23.97 -8.53
CA ALA A 91 -4.74 25.33 -9.05
C ALA A 91 -3.70 25.53 -10.16
N GLN A 92 -2.50 24.89 -10.02
CA GLN A 92 -1.48 24.93 -11.06
C GLN A 92 -1.89 24.18 -12.31
N ASP A 93 -2.54 23.01 -12.15
CA ASP A 93 -3.00 22.20 -13.28
C ASP A 93 -4.11 22.95 -14.04
N LEU A 94 -5.12 23.50 -13.37
CA LEU A 94 -6.14 24.35 -14.00
C LEU A 94 -5.53 25.61 -14.68
N ALA A 95 -4.49 26.21 -14.08
CA ALA A 95 -3.81 27.34 -14.73
C ALA A 95 -3.08 26.94 -16.01
N ARG A 96 -2.50 25.74 -16.07
CA ARG A 96 -1.91 25.15 -17.30
C ARG A 96 -2.98 24.88 -18.35
N ASP A 97 -4.16 24.46 -17.91
CA ASP A 97 -5.33 24.22 -18.78
C ASP A 97 -5.98 25.54 -19.27
N GLY A 98 -5.39 26.68 -18.89
CA GLY A 98 -5.77 28.00 -19.44
C GLY A 98 -6.82 28.76 -18.63
N TYR A 99 -6.95 28.48 -17.34
CA TYR A 99 -7.77 29.24 -16.41
C TYR A 99 -6.94 30.28 -15.63
N ALA A 100 -7.61 31.33 -15.15
CA ALA A 100 -7.13 32.19 -14.10
C ALA A 100 -7.64 31.64 -12.75
N VAL A 101 -6.75 31.14 -11.88
CA VAL A 101 -7.17 30.44 -10.69
C VAL A 101 -6.86 31.24 -9.44
N LEU A 102 -7.85 31.47 -8.59
CA LEU A 102 -7.70 32.11 -7.29
C LEU A 102 -8.01 31.13 -6.17
N THR A 103 -7.03 30.90 -5.30
CA THR A 103 -7.19 30.15 -4.05
C THR A 103 -7.09 31.06 -2.85
N TRP A 104 -7.76 30.74 -1.77
CA TRP A 104 -7.70 31.50 -0.52
C TRP A 104 -7.78 30.58 0.69
N SER A 105 -7.20 31.02 1.80
CA SER A 105 -7.47 30.44 3.10
C SER A 105 -8.71 31.11 3.67
N ALA A 106 -9.74 30.34 4.04
CA ALA A 106 -10.95 30.87 4.63
C ALA A 106 -10.68 31.53 5.99
N ARG A 107 -11.63 32.28 6.54
CA ARG A 107 -11.56 32.92 7.86
C ARG A 107 -11.17 31.93 8.94
N GLY A 108 -10.19 32.26 9.80
CA GLY A 108 -9.69 31.40 10.88
C GLY A 108 -8.73 30.28 10.45
N PHE A 109 -8.50 30.10 9.13
CA PHE A 109 -7.59 29.08 8.60
C PHE A 109 -6.31 29.68 8.01
N GLY A 110 -5.26 28.88 7.98
CA GLY A 110 -3.98 29.28 7.41
C GLY A 110 -3.43 30.56 8.02
N ARG A 111 -3.15 31.57 7.16
CA ARG A 111 -2.73 32.92 7.57
C ARG A 111 -3.85 33.93 7.57
N SER A 112 -5.08 33.53 7.24
CA SER A 112 -6.23 34.42 7.28
C SER A 112 -6.66 34.71 8.71
N THR A 113 -7.10 35.94 8.95
CA THR A 113 -7.64 36.34 10.25
C THR A 113 -9.13 36.06 10.32
N GLY A 114 -9.78 36.43 11.43
CA GLY A 114 -11.20 36.16 11.66
C GLY A 114 -11.46 34.87 12.40
N LYS A 115 -12.72 34.48 12.48
CA LYS A 115 -13.19 33.27 13.14
C LYS A 115 -13.89 32.35 12.14
N ILE A 116 -13.87 31.04 12.40
CA ILE A 116 -14.54 30.04 11.59
C ILE A 116 -16.03 30.15 11.80
N GLY A 117 -16.76 30.49 10.73
CA GLY A 117 -18.22 30.63 10.72
C GLY A 117 -18.97 29.43 10.16
N LEU A 118 -18.25 28.37 9.69
CA LEU A 118 -18.81 27.22 8.97
C LEU A 118 -19.61 27.63 7.72
N ASN A 119 -19.00 28.44 6.86
CA ASN A 119 -19.59 29.01 5.64
C ASN A 119 -20.79 29.94 5.95
N ASP A 120 -20.64 30.77 6.97
CA ASP A 120 -21.66 31.77 7.31
C ASP A 120 -21.96 32.69 6.12
N PRO A 121 -23.26 32.89 5.78
CA PRO A 121 -23.64 33.80 4.69
C PRO A 121 -23.16 35.23 4.89
N SER A 122 -23.08 35.72 6.13
CA SER A 122 -22.60 37.04 6.46
C SER A 122 -21.07 37.15 6.55
N GLY A 123 -20.38 36.05 6.56
CA GLY A 123 -18.93 35.88 6.68
C GLY A 123 -18.28 35.33 5.41
N GLU A 124 -18.03 34.05 5.40
CA GLU A 124 -17.25 33.33 4.34
C GLU A 124 -17.90 33.47 2.95
N VAL A 125 -19.25 33.47 2.86
CA VAL A 125 -19.93 33.63 1.56
C VAL A 125 -19.71 35.04 1.00
N LYS A 126 -19.78 36.08 1.85
CA LYS A 126 -19.43 37.44 1.42
C LYS A 126 -17.97 37.57 1.00
N ASP A 127 -17.07 36.84 1.65
CA ASP A 127 -15.68 36.81 1.24
C ASP A 127 -15.53 36.32 -0.21
N VAL A 128 -16.24 35.24 -0.59
CA VAL A 128 -16.24 34.75 -1.97
C VAL A 128 -16.75 35.79 -2.95
N ALA A 129 -17.84 36.51 -2.64
CA ALA A 129 -18.32 37.58 -3.47
C ALA A 129 -17.27 38.70 -3.66
N LYS A 130 -16.47 39.04 -2.64
CA LYS A 130 -15.36 39.97 -2.74
C LYS A 130 -14.16 39.44 -3.54
N LEU A 131 -13.91 38.12 -3.50
CA LEU A 131 -12.93 37.47 -4.37
C LEU A 131 -13.38 37.54 -5.83
N ILE A 132 -14.66 37.35 -6.13
CA ILE A 132 -15.25 37.55 -7.46
C ILE A 132 -15.12 39.02 -7.91
N ASP A 133 -15.39 40.00 -7.01
CA ASP A 133 -15.19 41.44 -7.29
C ASP A 133 -13.72 41.73 -7.65
N TRP A 134 -12.79 41.03 -7.05
CA TRP A 134 -11.37 41.20 -7.33
C TRP A 134 -10.98 40.55 -8.68
N LEU A 135 -11.50 39.33 -8.99
CA LEU A 135 -11.28 38.66 -10.28
C LEU A 135 -11.81 39.53 -11.43
N ALA A 136 -12.97 40.19 -11.28
CA ALA A 136 -13.54 41.08 -12.30
C ALA A 136 -12.64 42.25 -12.67
N LYS A 137 -11.65 42.58 -11.82
CA LYS A 137 -10.70 43.70 -12.05
C LYS A 137 -9.37 43.24 -12.65
N GLN A 138 -9.17 41.94 -12.81
CA GLN A 138 -7.92 41.44 -13.38
C GLN A 138 -7.94 41.55 -14.91
N PRO A 139 -6.85 42.04 -15.53
CA PRO A 139 -6.82 42.29 -16.98
C PRO A 139 -6.88 41.03 -17.83
N ASP A 140 -6.47 39.89 -17.27
CA ASP A 140 -6.40 38.60 -17.90
C ASP A 140 -7.63 37.71 -17.62
N VAL A 141 -8.61 38.21 -16.86
CA VAL A 141 -9.86 37.51 -16.62
C VAL A 141 -10.92 37.90 -17.68
N GLN A 142 -11.62 36.92 -18.23
CA GLN A 142 -12.73 37.09 -19.13
C GLN A 142 -13.96 37.60 -18.37
N LEU A 143 -14.62 38.58 -18.94
CA LEU A 143 -15.85 39.14 -18.39
C LEU A 143 -17.03 38.86 -19.35
N ASP A 144 -18.19 38.52 -18.81
CA ASP A 144 -19.44 38.42 -19.56
C ASP A 144 -20.05 39.82 -19.76
N LYS A 145 -19.92 40.63 -18.74
CA LYS A 145 -20.28 42.07 -18.76
C LYS A 145 -19.42 42.85 -17.73
N PRO A 146 -19.39 44.15 -17.75
CA PRO A 146 -18.60 44.93 -16.79
C PRO A 146 -18.89 44.56 -15.34
N GLY A 147 -17.87 44.09 -14.59
CA GLY A 147 -17.96 43.64 -13.20
C GLY A 147 -18.42 42.20 -12.99
N ASP A 148 -18.66 41.47 -14.07
CA ASP A 148 -19.13 40.12 -14.08
C ASP A 148 -18.08 39.20 -14.75
N PRO A 149 -17.19 38.58 -13.97
CA PRO A 149 -16.19 37.68 -14.52
C PRO A 149 -16.81 36.32 -14.83
N ARG A 150 -16.46 35.70 -15.95
CA ARG A 150 -16.79 34.30 -16.22
C ARG A 150 -16.09 33.41 -15.22
N VAL A 151 -16.81 32.88 -14.24
CA VAL A 151 -16.19 32.25 -13.08
C VAL A 151 -16.88 30.95 -12.68
N GLY A 152 -16.03 29.89 -12.47
CA GLY A 152 -16.44 28.66 -11.82
C GLY A 152 -15.94 28.57 -10.39
N VAL A 153 -16.64 27.78 -9.56
CA VAL A 153 -16.23 27.53 -8.19
C VAL A 153 -16.13 26.02 -7.95
N ALA A 154 -15.01 25.55 -7.42
CA ALA A 154 -14.80 24.16 -7.05
C ALA A 154 -14.13 24.01 -5.68
N GLY A 155 -14.29 22.86 -5.09
CA GLY A 155 -13.65 22.51 -3.83
C GLY A 155 -14.22 21.24 -3.21
N GLY A 156 -13.48 20.69 -2.23
CA GLY A 156 -13.89 19.50 -1.49
C GLY A 156 -14.35 19.82 -0.08
N SER A 157 -15.31 19.04 0.44
CA SER A 157 -15.78 19.13 1.83
C SER A 157 -16.30 20.53 2.16
N TYR A 158 -15.68 21.23 3.08
CA TYR A 158 -15.94 22.62 3.41
C TYR A 158 -15.91 23.54 2.17
N GLY A 159 -14.92 23.32 1.27
CA GLY A 159 -14.80 24.03 0.01
C GLY A 159 -15.87 23.65 -1.02
N GLY A 160 -16.42 22.43 -0.92
CA GLY A 160 -17.56 22.02 -1.76
C GLY A 160 -18.85 22.75 -1.37
N ALA A 161 -19.10 22.93 -0.07
CA ALA A 161 -20.28 23.63 0.40
C ALA A 161 -20.23 25.13 0.07
N ILE A 162 -19.06 25.76 0.18
CA ILE A 162 -18.91 27.16 -0.23
C ILE A 162 -19.12 27.34 -1.73
N SER A 163 -18.80 26.32 -2.56
CA SER A 163 -19.08 26.37 -4.01
C SER A 163 -20.60 26.43 -4.28
N LEU A 164 -21.38 25.60 -3.57
CA LEU A 164 -22.84 25.60 -3.65
C LEU A 164 -23.44 26.90 -3.11
N LEU A 165 -22.96 27.39 -1.96
CA LEU A 165 -23.43 28.65 -1.37
C LEU A 165 -23.07 29.85 -2.25
N ALA A 166 -21.88 29.89 -2.84
CA ALA A 166 -21.48 30.93 -3.75
C ALA A 166 -22.47 31.05 -4.93
N ALA A 167 -22.82 29.91 -5.56
CA ALA A 167 -23.78 29.89 -6.65
C ALA A 167 -25.20 30.26 -6.23
N GLY A 168 -25.58 30.10 -4.95
CA GLY A 168 -26.88 30.47 -4.43
C GLY A 168 -26.98 31.93 -3.96
N TYR A 169 -25.84 32.59 -3.65
CA TYR A 169 -25.80 33.97 -3.17
C TYR A 169 -25.22 34.97 -4.17
N ASP A 170 -24.55 34.51 -5.24
CA ASP A 170 -23.91 35.37 -6.25
C ASP A 170 -24.23 34.88 -7.66
N ASP A 171 -25.11 35.58 -8.36
CA ASP A 171 -25.58 35.26 -9.71
C ASP A 171 -24.47 35.32 -10.79
N ARG A 172 -23.24 35.75 -10.44
CA ARG A 172 -22.10 35.80 -11.35
C ARG A 172 -21.36 34.44 -11.45
N VAL A 173 -21.71 33.48 -10.63
CA VAL A 173 -21.15 32.13 -10.73
C VAL A 173 -21.77 31.39 -11.91
N ASP A 174 -20.96 30.91 -12.85
CA ASP A 174 -21.40 30.27 -14.10
C ASP A 174 -21.47 28.75 -14.04
N ALA A 175 -20.60 28.12 -13.27
CA ALA A 175 -20.54 26.65 -13.10
C ALA A 175 -19.91 26.26 -11.79
N ILE A 176 -20.31 25.12 -11.23
CA ILE A 176 -19.71 24.61 -9.97
C ILE A 176 -19.38 23.13 -10.05
N ALA A 177 -18.34 22.74 -9.26
CA ALA A 177 -17.92 21.35 -9.10
C ALA A 177 -17.65 21.03 -7.61
N PRO A 178 -18.70 20.97 -6.76
CA PRO A 178 -18.57 20.59 -5.35
C PRO A 178 -18.28 19.09 -5.20
N SER A 179 -17.31 18.75 -4.31
CA SER A 179 -16.89 17.38 -4.04
C SER A 179 -17.06 17.05 -2.56
N ILE A 180 -17.50 15.83 -2.23
CA ILE A 180 -17.61 15.23 -0.88
C ILE A 180 -18.17 16.23 0.15
N THR A 181 -19.31 16.83 -0.12
CA THR A 181 -19.82 17.94 0.68
C THR A 181 -21.25 17.73 1.16
N TYR A 182 -21.72 18.65 1.98
CA TYR A 182 -23.09 18.67 2.50
C TYR A 182 -24.02 19.55 1.67
N TRP A 183 -25.28 19.14 1.63
CA TRP A 183 -26.40 19.93 1.17
C TRP A 183 -27.10 20.67 2.32
N ASN A 184 -27.26 19.93 3.46
CA ASN A 184 -27.78 20.48 4.69
C ASN A 184 -26.88 20.07 5.85
N LEU A 185 -26.20 21.07 6.46
CA LEU A 185 -25.23 20.81 7.54
C LEU A 185 -25.91 20.33 8.83
N ALA A 186 -27.14 20.79 9.10
CA ALA A 186 -27.90 20.32 10.25
C ALA A 186 -28.28 18.85 10.10
N ASP A 187 -28.71 18.42 8.93
CA ASP A 187 -29.01 17.00 8.66
C ASP A 187 -27.74 16.14 8.59
N ALA A 188 -26.61 16.71 8.18
CA ALA A 188 -25.32 16.01 8.17
C ALA A 188 -24.78 15.74 9.58
N LEU A 189 -24.89 16.70 10.50
CA LEU A 189 -24.39 16.56 11.88
C LEU A 189 -25.44 16.04 12.86
N PHE A 190 -26.73 16.20 12.54
CA PHE A 190 -27.87 15.74 13.34
C PHE A 190 -28.81 14.83 12.54
N PRO A 191 -28.29 13.79 11.84
CA PRO A 191 -29.12 12.93 10.99
C PRO A 191 -30.24 12.29 11.80
N ASN A 192 -31.47 12.45 11.34
CA ASN A 192 -32.69 11.97 12.00
C ASN A 192 -32.77 12.31 13.51
N GLY A 193 -32.26 13.49 13.91
CA GLY A 193 -32.31 13.96 15.30
C GLY A 193 -31.25 13.35 16.24
N VAL A 194 -30.23 12.69 15.71
CA VAL A 194 -29.13 12.07 16.47
C VAL A 194 -27.82 12.82 16.25
N PHE A 195 -27.18 13.24 17.33
CA PHE A 195 -25.93 13.99 17.26
C PHE A 195 -24.73 13.11 16.85
N LYS A 196 -24.03 13.51 15.80
CA LYS A 196 -22.81 12.87 15.27
C LYS A 196 -21.58 13.35 16.06
N LYS A 197 -21.43 12.84 17.29
CA LYS A 197 -20.51 13.38 18.32
C LYS A 197 -19.03 13.30 17.94
N LEU A 198 -18.58 12.20 17.30
CA LEU A 198 -17.17 12.07 16.94
C LEU A 198 -16.75 13.07 15.88
N TRP A 199 -17.53 13.21 14.81
CA TRP A 199 -17.22 14.18 13.76
C TRP A 199 -17.26 15.62 14.26
N ALA A 200 -18.26 15.98 15.08
CA ALA A 200 -18.33 17.32 15.69
C ALA A 200 -17.11 17.59 16.59
N GLY A 201 -16.67 16.60 17.36
CA GLY A 201 -15.45 16.68 18.18
C GLY A 201 -14.18 16.84 17.33
N ILE A 202 -14.09 16.11 16.21
CA ILE A 202 -12.99 16.26 15.25
C ILE A 202 -12.94 17.68 14.69
N PHE A 203 -14.09 18.25 14.29
CA PHE A 203 -14.13 19.64 13.78
C PHE A 203 -13.66 20.65 14.80
N ILE A 204 -14.16 20.59 16.01
CA ILE A 204 -13.74 21.54 17.06
C ILE A 204 -12.25 21.42 17.33
N ASN A 205 -11.71 20.21 17.47
CA ASN A 205 -10.30 20.00 17.75
C ASN A 205 -9.38 20.34 16.57
N SER A 206 -9.70 19.91 15.36
CA SER A 206 -8.90 20.21 14.16
C SER A 206 -9.00 21.67 13.72
N GLY A 207 -10.11 22.35 14.04
CA GLY A 207 -10.27 23.79 13.86
C GLY A 207 -9.43 24.64 14.83
N GLY A 208 -8.77 24.03 15.80
CA GLY A 208 -7.94 24.72 16.79
C GLY A 208 -8.69 25.12 18.07
N GLY A 209 -9.78 24.42 18.37
CA GLY A 209 -10.62 24.63 19.56
C GLY A 209 -11.59 25.79 19.43
N CYS A 210 -12.45 25.93 20.42
CA CYS A 210 -13.53 26.92 20.46
C CYS A 210 -13.08 28.36 20.26
N ALA A 211 -11.85 28.70 20.62
CA ALA A 211 -11.31 30.06 20.45
C ALA A 211 -11.25 30.52 18.97
N LYS A 212 -11.17 29.57 18.04
CA LYS A 212 -11.09 29.84 16.59
C LYS A 212 -12.46 29.98 15.94
N PHE A 213 -13.52 29.48 16.54
CA PHE A 213 -14.88 29.52 16.01
C PHE A 213 -15.63 30.78 16.42
N GLU A 214 -16.69 31.09 15.70
CA GLU A 214 -17.70 32.04 16.14
C GLU A 214 -18.33 31.56 17.46
N PRO A 215 -18.60 32.49 18.43
CA PRO A 215 -19.10 32.11 19.75
C PRO A 215 -20.36 31.23 19.68
N ALA A 216 -21.31 31.57 18.79
CA ALA A 216 -22.58 30.86 18.65
C ALA A 216 -22.38 29.37 18.27
N LEU A 217 -21.34 29.05 17.51
CA LEU A 217 -21.00 27.66 17.13
C LEU A 217 -20.47 26.86 18.32
N CYS A 218 -19.64 27.49 19.16
CA CYS A 218 -19.14 26.85 20.37
C CYS A 218 -20.24 26.63 21.41
N GLU A 219 -21.04 27.65 21.67
CA GLU A 219 -22.20 27.56 22.56
C GLU A 219 -23.17 26.46 22.12
N MET A 220 -23.44 26.37 20.81
CA MET A 220 -24.24 25.30 20.22
C MET A 220 -23.59 23.93 20.46
N TYR A 221 -22.27 23.80 20.18
CA TYR A 221 -21.55 22.55 20.36
C TYR A 221 -21.59 22.07 21.81
N ASP A 222 -21.30 22.97 22.77
CA ASP A 222 -21.28 22.64 24.20
C ASP A 222 -22.65 22.16 24.67
N ARG A 223 -23.74 22.86 24.33
CA ARG A 223 -25.11 22.48 24.69
C ARG A 223 -25.51 21.11 24.11
N VAL A 224 -25.16 20.88 22.82
CA VAL A 224 -25.51 19.61 22.15
C VAL A 224 -24.63 18.47 22.62
N ALA A 225 -23.36 18.72 22.90
CA ALA A 225 -22.44 17.70 23.44
C ALA A 225 -22.85 17.28 24.88
N GLU A 226 -23.31 18.22 25.72
CA GLU A 226 -23.79 17.96 27.06
C GLU A 226 -25.15 17.21 27.04
N SER A 227 -26.09 17.67 26.25
CA SER A 227 -27.45 17.08 26.17
C SER A 227 -27.52 15.78 25.38
N GLY A 228 -26.59 15.53 24.45
CA GLY A 228 -26.62 14.47 23.44
C GLY A 228 -27.78 14.61 22.43
N LYS A 229 -28.47 15.76 22.43
CA LYS A 229 -29.67 16.00 21.60
C LYS A 229 -29.61 17.39 20.97
N PRO A 230 -29.74 17.49 19.61
CA PRO A 230 -29.80 18.80 18.97
C PRO A 230 -31.10 19.53 19.35
N ASP A 231 -30.98 20.79 19.71
CA ASP A 231 -32.12 21.68 19.93
C ASP A 231 -32.52 22.44 18.65
N ALA A 232 -33.66 23.10 18.67
CA ALA A 232 -34.17 23.86 17.53
C ALA A 232 -33.22 25.01 17.11
N GLN A 233 -32.54 25.64 18.10
CA GLN A 233 -31.58 26.71 17.83
C GLN A 233 -30.32 26.16 17.13
N ALA A 234 -29.80 24.98 17.56
CA ALA A 234 -28.67 24.29 16.94
C ALA A 234 -28.98 23.95 15.46
N ARG A 235 -30.19 23.38 15.22
CA ARG A 235 -30.62 23.10 13.85
C ARG A 235 -30.68 24.34 13.00
N ALA A 236 -31.40 25.39 13.44
CA ALA A 236 -31.56 26.65 12.70
C ALA A 236 -30.19 27.31 12.41
N LEU A 237 -29.26 27.27 13.36
CA LEU A 237 -27.90 27.81 13.18
C LEU A 237 -27.15 27.13 12.05
N LEU A 238 -27.24 25.80 11.94
CA LEU A 238 -26.57 25.02 10.90
C LEU A 238 -27.33 25.04 9.56
N GLU A 239 -28.68 25.06 9.61
CA GLU A 239 -29.54 25.23 8.41
C GLU A 239 -29.26 26.55 7.68
N ALA A 240 -29.08 27.66 8.43
CA ALA A 240 -28.71 28.94 7.86
C ALA A 240 -27.36 28.96 7.12
N ARG A 241 -26.48 27.98 7.41
CA ARG A 241 -25.15 27.79 6.81
C ARG A 241 -25.12 26.67 5.75
N SER A 242 -26.31 26.27 5.33
CA SER A 242 -26.49 25.13 4.41
C SER A 242 -26.86 25.62 3.01
N PRO A 243 -26.34 25.01 1.95
CA PRO A 243 -26.77 25.23 0.57
C PRO A 243 -28.29 25.08 0.39
N SER A 244 -28.92 24.18 1.15
CA SER A 244 -30.37 23.98 1.14
C SER A 244 -31.18 25.25 1.49
N ALA A 245 -30.60 26.20 2.26
CA ALA A 245 -31.27 27.47 2.58
C ALA A 245 -31.45 28.39 1.36
N VAL A 246 -30.62 28.20 0.33
CA VAL A 246 -30.66 28.98 -0.93
C VAL A 246 -30.92 28.08 -2.14
N ALA A 247 -31.53 26.93 -1.92
CA ALA A 247 -31.74 25.88 -2.93
C ALA A 247 -32.36 26.40 -4.23
N THR A 248 -33.34 27.34 -4.14
CA THR A 248 -34.07 27.89 -5.29
C THR A 248 -33.22 28.83 -6.15
N HIS A 249 -32.06 29.29 -5.67
CA HIS A 249 -31.19 30.22 -6.39
C HIS A 249 -30.02 29.48 -7.10
N ILE A 250 -29.78 28.21 -6.76
CA ILE A 250 -28.73 27.44 -7.42
C ILE A 250 -29.25 26.90 -8.74
N ASN A 251 -28.97 27.62 -9.83
CA ASN A 251 -29.48 27.32 -11.18
C ASN A 251 -28.37 27.21 -12.24
N VAL A 252 -27.14 26.99 -11.81
CA VAL A 252 -25.95 26.85 -12.67
C VAL A 252 -25.56 25.38 -12.91
N PRO A 253 -24.88 25.08 -14.04
CA PRO A 253 -24.31 23.75 -14.30
C PRO A 253 -23.51 23.24 -13.11
N THR A 254 -23.89 22.07 -12.61
CA THR A 254 -23.34 21.51 -11.36
C THR A 254 -22.84 20.09 -11.55
N LEU A 255 -21.56 19.83 -11.26
CA LEU A 255 -20.98 18.49 -11.18
C LEU A 255 -20.85 18.08 -9.70
N LEU A 256 -21.71 17.18 -9.24
CA LEU A 256 -21.68 16.66 -7.87
C LEU A 256 -20.78 15.42 -7.79
N LEU A 257 -19.72 15.50 -7.00
CA LEU A 257 -18.77 14.41 -6.75
C LEU A 257 -18.93 13.96 -5.29
N GLN A 258 -19.44 12.74 -5.03
CA GLN A 258 -19.70 12.30 -3.65
C GLN A 258 -19.05 10.96 -3.33
N GLY A 259 -18.50 10.84 -2.12
CA GLY A 259 -17.85 9.66 -1.63
C GLY A 259 -18.81 8.53 -1.23
N GLN A 260 -18.49 7.30 -1.61
CA GLN A 260 -19.25 6.12 -1.17
C GLN A 260 -18.88 5.69 0.25
N THR A 261 -17.66 5.99 0.71
CA THR A 261 -17.16 5.73 2.06
C THR A 261 -17.11 7.03 2.85
N ASP A 262 -18.28 7.67 3.04
CA ASP A 262 -18.38 8.97 3.67
C ASP A 262 -19.49 8.99 4.74
N SER A 263 -19.07 8.75 6.00
CA SER A 263 -19.99 8.82 7.14
C SER A 263 -20.29 10.24 7.59
N LEU A 264 -19.44 11.23 7.17
CA LEU A 264 -19.68 12.64 7.48
C LEU A 264 -20.78 13.21 6.58
N PHE A 265 -20.60 13.10 5.25
CA PHE A 265 -21.53 13.57 4.24
C PHE A 265 -21.92 12.43 3.29
N PRO A 266 -22.89 11.60 3.68
CA PRO A 266 -23.27 10.42 2.89
C PRO A 266 -23.90 10.81 1.56
N LEU A 267 -24.00 9.85 0.62
CA LEU A 267 -24.54 10.01 -0.74
C LEU A 267 -25.91 10.71 -0.79
N GLY A 268 -26.69 10.64 0.30
CA GLY A 268 -27.96 11.34 0.43
C GLY A 268 -27.85 12.87 0.34
N GLN A 269 -26.70 13.45 0.70
CA GLN A 269 -26.46 14.89 0.56
C GLN A 269 -26.38 15.30 -0.91
N ALA A 270 -25.65 14.53 -1.73
CA ALA A 270 -25.58 14.77 -3.17
C ALA A 270 -26.91 14.50 -3.88
N ASP A 271 -27.67 13.49 -3.44
CA ASP A 271 -29.00 13.20 -3.99
C ASP A 271 -29.97 14.37 -3.76
N ALA A 272 -30.00 14.91 -2.55
CA ALA A 272 -30.85 16.08 -2.21
C ALA A 272 -30.45 17.33 -3.02
N ALA A 273 -29.14 17.58 -3.17
CA ALA A 273 -28.61 18.64 -4.00
C ALA A 273 -29.01 18.46 -5.48
N ALA A 274 -28.80 17.26 -6.03
CA ALA A 274 -29.13 16.95 -7.43
C ALA A 274 -30.60 17.14 -7.73
N LYS A 275 -31.50 16.72 -6.82
CA LYS A 275 -32.94 16.89 -6.97
C LYS A 275 -33.34 18.37 -6.96
N ALA A 276 -32.81 19.14 -6.02
CA ALA A 276 -33.15 20.58 -5.91
C ALA A 276 -32.62 21.39 -7.09
N ILE A 277 -31.37 21.21 -7.47
CA ILE A 277 -30.73 21.97 -8.56
C ILE A 277 -31.36 21.62 -9.92
N ARG A 278 -31.65 20.32 -10.18
CA ARG A 278 -32.39 19.93 -11.38
C ARG A 278 -33.79 20.51 -11.44
N ALA A 279 -34.48 20.64 -10.31
CA ALA A 279 -35.79 21.27 -10.24
C ALA A 279 -35.78 22.76 -10.66
N ASN A 280 -34.63 23.43 -10.52
CA ASN A 280 -34.39 24.78 -11.01
C ASN A 280 -34.04 24.84 -12.51
N GLY A 281 -33.95 23.66 -13.20
CA GLY A 281 -33.67 23.59 -14.63
C GLY A 281 -32.18 23.54 -15.01
N ALA A 282 -31.26 23.49 -14.03
CA ALA A 282 -29.83 23.44 -14.29
C ALA A 282 -29.35 22.03 -14.69
N PRO A 283 -28.35 21.92 -15.57
CA PRO A 283 -27.67 20.66 -15.84
C PRO A 283 -26.95 20.16 -14.57
N VAL A 284 -27.19 18.88 -14.21
CA VAL A 284 -26.52 18.25 -13.05
C VAL A 284 -26.03 16.87 -13.42
N ASP A 285 -24.73 16.67 -13.29
CA ASP A 285 -24.10 15.36 -13.33
C ASP A 285 -23.73 14.89 -11.91
N VAL A 286 -23.81 13.59 -11.67
CA VAL A 286 -23.51 12.98 -10.37
C VAL A 286 -22.47 11.88 -10.53
N ASP A 287 -21.42 11.93 -9.72
CA ASP A 287 -20.33 10.95 -9.72
C ASP A 287 -20.11 10.42 -8.29
N TRP A 288 -20.33 9.12 -8.08
CA TRP A 288 -20.03 8.45 -6.84
C TRP A 288 -18.61 7.88 -6.89
N ILE A 289 -17.67 8.54 -6.21
CA ILE A 289 -16.26 8.13 -6.13
C ILE A 289 -16.06 7.08 -5.04
N ALA A 290 -15.00 6.28 -5.15
CA ALA A 290 -14.74 5.17 -4.23
C ALA A 290 -14.39 5.64 -2.81
N GLY A 291 -13.68 6.76 -2.67
CA GLY A 291 -13.27 7.33 -1.37
C GLY A 291 -14.32 8.24 -0.74
N GLY A 292 -13.98 8.83 0.41
CA GLY A 292 -14.76 9.81 1.18
C GLY A 292 -14.00 10.24 2.43
N HIS A 293 -14.67 10.88 3.39
CA HIS A 293 -14.04 11.35 4.63
C HIS A 293 -13.52 10.21 5.52
N ASP A 294 -14.05 8.99 5.39
CA ASP A 294 -13.57 7.83 6.15
C ASP A 294 -12.43 7.07 5.44
N GLY A 295 -11.94 7.58 4.31
CA GLY A 295 -10.86 6.99 3.53
C GLY A 295 -11.31 6.41 2.19
N GLY A 296 -10.47 5.54 1.62
CA GLY A 296 -10.66 5.02 0.26
C GLY A 296 -9.93 5.86 -0.79
N ASP A 297 -10.01 5.44 -2.06
CA ASP A 297 -9.37 6.14 -3.17
C ASP A 297 -10.22 7.32 -3.64
N MET A 298 -9.69 8.52 -3.51
CA MET A 298 -10.32 9.77 -3.98
C MET A 298 -10.30 9.92 -5.50
N GLU A 299 -9.68 9.02 -6.24
CA GLU A 299 -9.57 9.05 -7.71
C GLU A 299 -9.11 10.40 -8.26
N THR A 300 -8.17 11.04 -7.55
CA THR A 300 -7.80 12.47 -7.71
C THR A 300 -7.54 12.85 -9.17
N SER A 301 -6.74 12.07 -9.92
CA SER A 301 -6.42 12.40 -11.32
C SER A 301 -7.65 12.33 -12.23
N ARG A 302 -8.53 11.35 -12.02
CA ARG A 302 -9.76 11.20 -12.80
C ARG A 302 -10.77 12.29 -12.45
N VAL A 303 -10.94 12.55 -11.15
CA VAL A 303 -11.84 13.61 -10.65
C VAL A 303 -11.40 14.96 -11.20
N GLN A 304 -10.10 15.26 -11.13
CA GLN A 304 -9.54 16.51 -11.66
C GLN A 304 -9.80 16.64 -13.18
N ALA A 305 -9.52 15.58 -13.95
CA ALA A 305 -9.80 15.58 -15.39
C ALA A 305 -11.29 15.85 -15.69
N ARG A 306 -12.21 15.27 -14.91
CA ARG A 306 -13.65 15.49 -15.07
C ARG A 306 -14.05 16.92 -14.70
N VAL A 307 -13.50 17.48 -13.64
CA VAL A 307 -13.73 18.90 -13.26
C VAL A 307 -13.22 19.84 -14.34
N THR A 308 -12.02 19.57 -14.89
CA THR A 308 -11.49 20.38 -16.01
C THR A 308 -12.41 20.29 -17.23
N SER A 309 -12.85 19.08 -17.63
CA SER A 309 -13.79 18.91 -18.76
C SER A 309 -15.15 19.61 -18.51
N TRP A 310 -15.63 19.61 -17.25
CA TRP A 310 -16.84 20.33 -16.85
C TRP A 310 -16.70 21.83 -17.07
N PHE A 311 -15.59 22.40 -16.60
CA PHE A 311 -15.31 23.82 -16.80
C PHE A 311 -14.99 24.18 -18.25
N ASP A 312 -14.31 23.31 -19.01
CA ASP A 312 -14.09 23.50 -20.44
C ASP A 312 -15.43 23.64 -21.18
N ARG A 313 -16.39 22.80 -20.82
CA ARG A 313 -17.73 22.82 -21.41
C ARG A 313 -18.50 24.10 -21.10
N TYR A 314 -18.51 24.54 -19.83
CA TYR A 314 -19.41 25.58 -19.36
C TYR A 314 -18.75 26.96 -19.17
N LEU A 315 -17.43 27.03 -18.94
CA LEU A 315 -16.74 28.33 -18.84
C LEU A 315 -16.02 28.73 -20.13
N LYS A 316 -15.48 27.75 -20.89
CA LYS A 316 -14.87 28.05 -22.22
C LYS A 316 -15.86 27.90 -23.36
N ASP A 317 -17.12 27.50 -23.08
CA ASP A 317 -18.19 27.24 -24.06
C ASP A 317 -17.79 26.24 -25.15
N ASP A 318 -16.88 25.28 -24.81
CA ASP A 318 -16.46 24.22 -25.73
C ASP A 318 -17.51 23.11 -25.80
N LYS A 319 -18.43 23.27 -26.76
CA LYS A 319 -19.54 22.34 -26.97
C LYS A 319 -19.11 20.92 -27.38
N ASN A 320 -17.87 20.72 -27.78
CA ASN A 320 -17.33 19.41 -28.18
C ASN A 320 -16.69 18.65 -27.01
N THR A 321 -16.42 19.31 -25.89
CA THR A 321 -15.87 18.65 -24.72
C THR A 321 -16.85 17.66 -24.13
N ASP A 322 -16.42 16.41 -23.98
CA ASP A 322 -17.15 15.34 -23.29
C ASP A 322 -16.99 15.51 -21.78
N THR A 323 -18.06 15.86 -21.10
CA THR A 323 -18.09 15.99 -19.64
C THR A 323 -18.21 14.64 -18.92
N GLY A 324 -18.33 13.55 -19.66
CA GLY A 324 -18.61 12.22 -19.13
C GLY A 324 -20.12 11.93 -18.96
N PRO A 325 -20.48 10.80 -18.38
CA PRO A 325 -21.89 10.39 -18.24
C PRO A 325 -22.61 11.20 -17.18
N ALA A 326 -23.93 11.37 -17.35
CA ALA A 326 -24.78 12.09 -16.39
C ALA A 326 -24.82 11.44 -14.99
N PHE A 327 -24.55 10.14 -14.93
CA PHE A 327 -24.29 9.41 -13.69
C PHE A 327 -23.12 8.46 -13.86
N ARG A 328 -22.21 8.47 -12.88
CA ARG A 328 -21.12 7.51 -12.77
C ARG A 328 -20.99 7.03 -11.34
N VAL A 329 -20.68 5.76 -11.17
CA VAL A 329 -20.32 5.17 -9.88
C VAL A 329 -19.06 4.33 -10.05
N THR A 330 -18.13 4.45 -9.10
CA THR A 330 -16.93 3.63 -9.08
C THR A 330 -17.19 2.37 -8.29
N ARG A 331 -16.93 1.22 -8.90
CA ARG A 331 -17.09 -0.14 -8.38
C ARG A 331 -15.74 -0.76 -8.13
N THR A 332 -15.60 -1.51 -7.05
CA THR A 332 -14.41 -2.35 -6.82
C THR A 332 -14.53 -3.61 -7.66
N GLY A 333 -13.57 -3.84 -8.54
CA GLY A 333 -13.51 -4.98 -9.46
C GLY A 333 -12.62 -6.14 -8.99
N GLY A 334 -12.16 -6.11 -7.74
CA GLY A 334 -11.17 -7.03 -7.18
C GLY A 334 -9.96 -6.30 -6.63
N VAL A 335 -8.89 -7.06 -6.40
CA VAL A 335 -7.62 -6.54 -5.86
C VAL A 335 -6.52 -6.78 -6.87
N ASP A 336 -5.67 -5.80 -7.12
CA ASP A 336 -4.45 -5.98 -7.90
C ASP A 336 -3.50 -6.92 -7.16
N SER A 337 -3.04 -7.95 -7.85
CA SER A 337 -2.16 -8.95 -7.25
C SER A 337 -0.72 -8.47 -7.04
N THR A 338 -0.36 -7.32 -7.62
CA THR A 338 1.01 -6.78 -7.55
C THR A 338 1.24 -5.88 -6.35
N ASP A 339 0.27 -5.04 -5.99
CA ASP A 339 0.40 -4.06 -4.92
C ASP A 339 -0.72 -4.13 -3.87
N GLY A 340 -1.70 -5.01 -4.07
CA GLY A 340 -2.84 -5.17 -3.17
C GLY A 340 -3.88 -4.04 -3.25
N ALA A 341 -3.75 -3.13 -4.23
CA ALA A 341 -4.69 -2.04 -4.41
C ALA A 341 -6.04 -2.52 -4.95
N ALA A 342 -7.12 -1.82 -4.60
CA ALA A 342 -8.43 -2.11 -5.14
C ALA A 342 -8.49 -1.75 -6.64
N LEU A 343 -8.91 -2.71 -7.48
CA LEU A 343 -9.16 -2.47 -8.89
C LEU A 343 -10.48 -1.71 -9.05
N LEU A 344 -10.39 -0.43 -9.37
CA LEU A 344 -11.54 0.43 -9.55
C LEU A 344 -12.06 0.37 -11.00
N ARG A 345 -13.37 0.16 -11.16
CA ARG A 345 -14.06 0.14 -12.45
C ARG A 345 -15.20 1.15 -12.45
N GLY A 346 -15.29 1.97 -13.49
CA GLY A 346 -16.42 2.86 -13.69
C GLY A 346 -17.64 2.11 -14.19
N ALA A 347 -18.81 2.40 -13.59
CA ALA A 347 -20.12 2.08 -14.16
C ALA A 347 -20.86 3.38 -14.39
N SER A 348 -21.65 3.46 -15.47
CA SER A 348 -22.32 4.69 -15.86
C SER A 348 -23.75 4.47 -16.29
N GLY A 349 -24.55 5.52 -16.15
CA GLY A 349 -25.91 5.63 -16.62
C GLY A 349 -26.12 6.92 -17.41
N SER A 350 -27.04 6.89 -18.36
CA SER A 350 -27.44 8.09 -19.15
C SER A 350 -28.16 9.14 -18.33
N ALA A 351 -28.65 8.78 -17.13
CA ALA A 351 -29.24 9.68 -16.16
C ALA A 351 -28.91 9.21 -14.74
N TYR A 352 -28.89 10.14 -13.80
CA TYR A 352 -28.77 9.79 -12.38
C TYR A 352 -30.08 9.13 -11.89
N PRO A 353 -30.03 7.88 -11.37
CA PRO A 353 -31.24 7.14 -11.04
C PRO A 353 -31.91 7.61 -9.73
N GLY A 354 -31.22 8.40 -8.90
CA GLY A 354 -31.64 8.66 -7.53
C GLY A 354 -31.35 7.48 -6.59
N LEU A 355 -31.77 7.59 -5.34
CA LEU A 355 -31.48 6.59 -4.30
C LEU A 355 -32.53 5.49 -4.15
N GLU A 356 -33.69 5.62 -4.74
CA GLU A 356 -34.85 4.70 -4.57
C GLU A 356 -35.27 4.03 -5.88
N SER A 357 -34.39 4.04 -6.90
CA SER A 357 -34.70 3.53 -8.23
C SER A 357 -34.96 2.03 -8.24
N ASP A 358 -36.03 1.62 -8.91
CA ASP A 358 -36.38 0.23 -9.19
C ASP A 358 -36.27 -0.70 -7.96
N PRO A 359 -37.06 -0.47 -6.89
CA PRO A 359 -36.92 -1.16 -5.62
C PRO A 359 -37.36 -2.61 -5.70
N ARG A 360 -36.53 -3.54 -5.26
CA ARG A 360 -36.84 -4.96 -5.11
C ARG A 360 -37.12 -5.29 -3.65
N ALA A 361 -38.25 -5.92 -3.37
CA ALA A 361 -38.60 -6.41 -2.03
C ALA A 361 -37.85 -7.69 -1.70
N ILE A 362 -37.19 -7.71 -0.56
CA ILE A 362 -36.47 -8.86 0.00
C ILE A 362 -37.14 -9.22 1.33
N ALA A 363 -37.75 -10.41 1.39
CA ALA A 363 -38.38 -10.88 2.61
C ALA A 363 -37.33 -11.16 3.69
N LEU A 364 -37.55 -10.62 4.88
CA LEU A 364 -36.72 -10.90 6.06
C LEU A 364 -37.40 -11.97 6.92
N THR A 365 -36.60 -12.94 7.36
CA THR A 365 -37.02 -14.09 8.14
C THR A 365 -36.52 -14.01 9.59
N GLY A 366 -36.94 -14.92 10.44
CA GLY A 366 -36.56 -14.96 11.87
C GLY A 366 -37.72 -14.60 12.80
N ARG A 367 -37.39 -14.31 14.06
CA ARG A 367 -38.40 -13.86 15.04
C ARG A 367 -38.92 -12.51 14.63
N ARG A 368 -40.21 -12.40 14.33
CA ARG A 368 -40.82 -11.14 13.85
C ARG A 368 -40.71 -10.00 14.86
N GLU A 369 -40.58 -10.31 16.16
CA GLU A 369 -40.40 -9.38 17.27
C GLU A 369 -39.13 -9.75 18.05
N GLN A 370 -38.30 -8.80 18.34
CA GLN A 370 -37.05 -8.99 19.09
C GLN A 370 -36.87 -7.83 20.07
N SER A 371 -36.40 -8.17 21.27
CA SER A 371 -36.11 -7.21 22.33
C SER A 371 -34.61 -7.18 22.60
N PHE A 372 -34.06 -5.99 22.84
CA PHE A 372 -32.66 -5.74 23.17
C PHE A 372 -32.55 -4.50 24.06
N THR A 373 -31.38 -4.30 24.66
CA THR A 373 -31.17 -3.24 25.63
C THR A 373 -30.32 -2.08 25.11
N ASN A 374 -30.70 -0.87 25.48
CA ASN A 374 -29.77 0.24 25.54
C ASN A 374 -29.11 0.20 26.91
N PRO A 375 -27.78 -0.06 27.03
CA PRO A 375 -27.13 -0.19 28.34
C PRO A 375 -26.97 1.16 29.05
N ALA A 376 -26.80 1.15 30.36
CA ALA A 376 -26.53 2.35 31.15
C ALA A 376 -25.28 3.07 30.61
N GLY A 377 -25.37 4.39 30.42
CA GLY A 377 -24.29 5.20 29.84
C GLY A 377 -24.00 4.88 28.35
N ALA A 378 -24.90 4.12 27.69
CA ALA A 378 -24.72 3.65 26.32
C ALA A 378 -23.34 2.96 26.08
N SER A 379 -22.88 2.17 27.04
CA SER A 379 -21.57 1.53 27.02
C SER A 379 -21.64 0.01 27.28
N PRO A 380 -20.88 -0.81 26.53
CA PRO A 380 -20.01 -0.46 25.42
C PRO A 380 -20.77 -0.06 24.14
N PRO A 381 -20.33 0.93 23.37
CA PRO A 381 -20.96 1.30 22.11
C PRO A 381 -20.56 0.35 20.99
N ALA A 382 -21.50 0.01 20.09
CA ALA A 382 -21.18 -0.65 18.84
C ALA A 382 -20.23 0.21 17.97
N ILE A 383 -19.49 -0.42 17.08
CA ILE A 383 -18.55 0.24 16.16
C ILE A 383 -19.02 -0.03 14.73
N SER A 384 -19.31 1.00 13.97
CA SER A 384 -19.64 0.88 12.54
C SER A 384 -18.53 1.45 11.67
N ALA A 385 -18.00 2.60 12.03
CA ALA A 385 -16.87 3.28 11.39
C ALA A 385 -15.98 3.95 12.44
N LEU A 386 -14.73 4.17 12.09
CA LEU A 386 -13.79 4.96 12.90
C LEU A 386 -13.38 6.20 12.11
N PRO A 387 -14.05 7.34 12.32
CA PRO A 387 -13.78 8.58 11.59
C PRO A 387 -12.34 9.04 11.72
N GLY A 388 -11.75 9.48 10.61
CA GLY A 388 -10.40 10.06 10.58
C GLY A 388 -9.21 9.09 10.58
N LEU A 389 -9.41 7.79 10.75
CA LEU A 389 -8.35 6.78 10.67
C LEU A 389 -8.01 6.36 9.24
N GLY A 390 -8.86 6.68 8.27
CA GLY A 390 -8.66 6.34 6.86
C GLY A 390 -7.49 7.07 6.18
N SER A 391 -6.95 8.13 6.79
CA SER A 391 -5.80 8.89 6.24
C SER A 391 -4.44 8.29 6.61
N THR A 392 -4.38 7.31 7.52
CA THR A 392 -3.14 6.65 7.94
C THR A 392 -2.95 5.30 7.26
N GLY A 393 -2.34 5.33 6.12
CA GLY A 393 -1.67 4.32 5.29
C GLY A 393 -2.22 2.89 5.22
N GLY A 394 -2.34 2.14 6.27
CA GLY A 394 -2.64 0.70 6.21
C GLY A 394 -4.12 0.32 6.39
N LEU A 395 -4.88 1.11 7.14
CA LEU A 395 -6.30 0.86 7.43
C LEU A 395 -7.23 1.31 6.30
N SER A 396 -6.81 2.30 5.50
CA SER A 396 -7.55 2.75 4.32
C SER A 396 -7.63 1.68 3.22
N GLN A 397 -6.60 0.85 3.08
CA GLN A 397 -6.60 -0.29 2.15
C GLN A 397 -7.57 -1.40 2.59
N LEU A 398 -7.67 -1.66 3.89
CA LEU A 398 -8.64 -2.62 4.43
C LEU A 398 -10.09 -2.16 4.20
N SER A 399 -10.36 -0.87 4.38
CA SER A 399 -11.68 -0.28 4.12
C SER A 399 -12.09 -0.35 2.64
N SER A 400 -11.15 -0.09 1.73
CA SER A 400 -11.40 -0.19 0.27
C SER A 400 -11.62 -1.64 -0.20
N LEU A 401 -11.16 -2.63 0.58
CA LEU A 401 -11.36 -4.06 0.34
C LEU A 401 -12.65 -4.61 0.96
N GLY A 402 -13.47 -3.76 1.60
CA GLY A 402 -14.66 -4.21 2.32
C GLY A 402 -14.35 -4.97 3.62
N ILE A 403 -13.10 -4.98 4.09
CA ILE A 403 -12.70 -5.56 5.36
C ILE A 403 -12.77 -4.46 6.41
N GLY A 404 -13.99 -4.16 6.85
CA GLY A 404 -14.24 -3.20 7.92
C GLY A 404 -14.30 -3.87 9.28
N VAL A 405 -13.83 -3.16 10.29
CA VAL A 405 -14.04 -3.55 11.69
C VAL A 405 -15.40 -2.99 12.12
N SER A 406 -16.49 -3.75 11.87
CA SER A 406 -17.78 -3.46 12.48
C SER A 406 -18.05 -4.45 13.63
N LEU A 407 -18.49 -3.92 14.77
CA LEU A 407 -18.72 -4.71 15.97
C LEU A 407 -20.06 -4.32 16.59
N ASP A 408 -20.96 -5.28 16.68
CA ASP A 408 -22.21 -5.16 17.42
C ASP A 408 -22.17 -6.07 18.65
N PHE A 409 -22.62 -5.56 19.83
CA PHE A 409 -22.54 -6.31 21.08
C PHE A 409 -23.82 -7.13 21.31
N PRO A 410 -23.70 -8.42 21.64
CA PRO A 410 -24.84 -9.26 21.93
C PRO A 410 -25.76 -8.65 23.00
N GLY A 411 -27.09 -8.71 22.77
CA GLY A 411 -28.10 -8.13 23.65
C GLY A 411 -28.36 -6.64 23.47
N GLN A 412 -27.59 -5.95 22.57
CA GLN A 412 -27.78 -4.55 22.26
C GLN A 412 -28.32 -4.31 20.83
N TYR A 413 -28.68 -5.35 20.12
CA TYR A 413 -29.27 -5.26 18.79
C TYR A 413 -30.30 -6.33 18.49
N ALA A 414 -31.17 -6.04 17.52
CA ALA A 414 -32.01 -7.03 16.85
C ALA A 414 -31.46 -7.28 15.43
N ALA A 415 -31.55 -8.55 14.98
CA ALA A 415 -31.10 -8.94 13.65
C ALA A 415 -32.17 -9.73 12.90
N PHE A 416 -32.34 -9.44 11.60
CA PHE A 416 -33.29 -10.10 10.71
C PHE A 416 -32.59 -10.49 9.42
N ASP A 417 -32.65 -11.78 9.08
CA ASP A 417 -31.94 -12.33 7.93
C ASP A 417 -32.87 -12.55 6.74
N SER A 418 -32.37 -12.33 5.54
CA SER A 418 -33.05 -12.78 4.32
C SER A 418 -32.73 -14.24 4.00
N ALA A 419 -33.47 -14.84 3.08
CA ALA A 419 -33.01 -16.05 2.42
C ALA A 419 -31.75 -15.74 1.58
N PRO A 420 -30.87 -16.73 1.36
CA PRO A 420 -29.72 -16.57 0.47
C PRO A 420 -30.14 -16.16 -0.95
N VAL A 421 -29.46 -15.22 -1.55
CA VAL A 421 -29.72 -14.79 -2.92
C VAL A 421 -29.28 -15.87 -3.91
N THR A 422 -30.15 -16.22 -4.84
CA THR A 422 -29.88 -17.28 -5.84
C THR A 422 -29.02 -16.82 -7.00
N LYS A 423 -28.99 -15.53 -7.26
CA LYS A 423 -28.14 -14.84 -8.25
C LYS A 423 -27.57 -13.60 -7.58
N SER A 424 -26.42 -13.10 -8.06
CA SER A 424 -25.89 -11.86 -7.54
C SER A 424 -26.94 -10.75 -7.62
N LEU A 425 -26.99 -9.95 -6.56
CA LEU A 425 -27.91 -8.81 -6.42
C LEU A 425 -27.10 -7.54 -6.21
N ARG A 426 -27.18 -6.65 -7.19
CA ARG A 426 -26.55 -5.34 -7.03
C ARG A 426 -27.54 -4.35 -6.44
N ILE A 427 -27.14 -3.76 -5.34
CA ILE A 427 -27.86 -2.69 -4.64
C ILE A 427 -27.18 -1.39 -5.05
N THR A 428 -27.96 -0.44 -5.62
CA THR A 428 -27.46 0.90 -5.97
C THR A 428 -28.47 1.91 -5.46
N GLY A 429 -28.20 2.51 -4.29
CA GLY A 429 -29.11 3.45 -3.62
C GLY A 429 -29.35 3.09 -2.16
N SER A 430 -30.43 3.58 -1.57
CA SER A 430 -30.78 3.47 -0.14
C SER A 430 -31.84 2.40 0.10
N PRO A 431 -31.49 1.27 0.73
CA PRO A 431 -32.49 0.30 1.16
C PRO A 431 -33.44 0.92 2.20
N THR A 432 -34.70 0.49 2.21
CA THR A 432 -35.71 0.98 3.16
C THR A 432 -36.47 -0.17 3.81
N VAL A 433 -36.86 0.01 5.08
CA VAL A 433 -37.68 -0.96 5.83
C VAL A 433 -38.56 -0.23 6.82
N THR A 434 -39.79 -0.69 7.00
CA THR A 434 -40.70 -0.17 8.04
C THR A 434 -40.71 -1.13 9.23
N VAL A 435 -40.49 -0.59 10.43
CA VAL A 435 -40.48 -1.34 11.69
C VAL A 435 -41.37 -0.67 12.70
N HIS A 436 -41.97 -1.48 13.58
CA HIS A 436 -42.63 -1.02 14.80
C HIS A 436 -41.63 -0.96 15.93
N VAL A 437 -41.50 0.18 16.60
CA VAL A 437 -40.57 0.39 17.71
C VAL A 437 -41.36 0.69 18.98
N LYS A 438 -41.11 -0.10 20.03
CA LYS A 438 -41.61 0.12 21.39
C LYS A 438 -40.43 0.16 22.36
N SER A 439 -40.50 1.02 23.37
CA SER A 439 -39.45 1.12 24.38
C SER A 439 -40.02 1.34 25.76
N THR A 440 -39.26 0.97 26.80
CA THR A 440 -39.55 1.33 28.20
C THR A 440 -39.33 2.85 28.44
N SER A 441 -38.55 3.51 27.60
CA SER A 441 -38.41 4.98 27.55
C SER A 441 -39.32 5.55 26.47
N ASP A 442 -39.65 6.84 26.55
CA ASP A 442 -40.44 7.53 25.54
C ASP A 442 -39.55 8.04 24.37
N ASP A 443 -38.25 8.03 24.53
CA ASP A 443 -37.23 8.38 23.54
C ASP A 443 -36.33 7.16 23.29
N ALA A 444 -36.22 6.74 22.04
CA ALA A 444 -35.34 5.65 21.64
C ALA A 444 -34.43 6.10 20.48
N VAL A 445 -33.20 5.67 20.49
CA VAL A 445 -32.27 5.86 19.39
C VAL A 445 -31.87 4.50 18.82
N LEU A 446 -32.05 4.35 17.53
CA LEU A 446 -31.72 3.13 16.79
C LEU A 446 -30.66 3.42 15.72
N PHE A 447 -29.83 2.44 15.44
CA PHE A 447 -28.77 2.46 14.43
C PHE A 447 -29.01 1.33 13.43
N GLY A 448 -29.51 1.69 12.24
CA GLY A 448 -29.85 0.74 11.18
C GLY A 448 -28.64 0.43 10.27
N LYS A 449 -28.39 -0.87 10.07
CA LYS A 449 -27.31 -1.39 9.24
C LYS A 449 -27.79 -2.55 8.38
N VAL A 450 -27.23 -2.71 7.17
CA VAL A 450 -27.42 -3.90 6.35
C VAL A 450 -26.07 -4.55 6.10
N TYR A 451 -25.92 -5.77 6.55
CA TYR A 451 -24.74 -6.60 6.32
C TYR A 451 -24.95 -7.54 5.15
N ASP A 452 -23.88 -7.79 4.41
CA ASP A 452 -23.74 -8.95 3.53
C ASP A 452 -23.10 -10.09 4.33
N VAL A 453 -23.78 -11.22 4.41
CA VAL A 453 -23.35 -12.39 5.18
C VAL A 453 -23.10 -13.55 4.24
N GLY A 454 -21.86 -14.03 4.21
CA GLY A 454 -21.43 -15.16 3.40
C GLY A 454 -22.00 -16.50 3.86
N PRO A 455 -21.88 -17.55 3.03
CA PRO A 455 -22.31 -18.90 3.36
C PRO A 455 -21.74 -19.40 4.69
N GLY A 456 -22.59 -19.96 5.54
CA GLY A 456 -22.19 -20.45 6.86
C GLY A 456 -21.95 -19.38 7.92
N GLY A 457 -22.19 -18.10 7.63
CA GLY A 457 -22.08 -16.99 8.59
C GLY A 457 -20.65 -16.60 8.98
N ALA A 458 -19.64 -17.21 8.37
CA ALA A 458 -18.22 -16.99 8.72
C ALA A 458 -17.69 -15.61 8.28
N GLN A 459 -18.31 -15.00 7.31
CA GLN A 459 -17.93 -13.69 6.81
C GLN A 459 -19.14 -12.76 6.86
N GLN A 460 -18.98 -11.62 7.53
CA GLN A 460 -20.00 -10.58 7.62
C GLN A 460 -19.36 -9.24 7.25
N VAL A 461 -19.89 -8.57 6.25
CA VAL A 461 -19.39 -7.29 5.73
C VAL A 461 -20.46 -6.21 5.85
N LEU A 462 -20.15 -5.09 6.47
CA LEU A 462 -20.97 -3.88 6.43
C LEU A 462 -20.54 -3.03 5.22
N PRO A 463 -21.35 -2.96 4.14
CA PRO A 463 -20.98 -2.19 2.96
C PRO A 463 -20.70 -0.73 3.31
N SER A 464 -19.56 -0.21 2.79
CA SER A 464 -19.11 1.17 3.03
C SER A 464 -18.97 1.57 4.50
N GLN A 465 -19.15 0.65 5.45
CA GLN A 465 -19.13 0.88 6.93
C GLN A 465 -20.08 1.98 7.38
N LEU A 466 -21.20 2.15 6.69
CA LEU A 466 -22.17 3.19 6.98
C LEU A 466 -23.32 2.70 7.84
N VAL A 467 -23.86 3.60 8.67
CA VAL A 467 -24.98 3.36 9.57
C VAL A 467 -25.96 4.54 9.48
N THR A 468 -27.27 4.24 9.57
CA THR A 468 -28.30 5.27 9.69
C THR A 468 -28.75 5.35 11.16
N PRO A 469 -28.47 6.46 11.86
CA PRO A 469 -29.06 6.75 13.15
C PRO A 469 -30.50 7.22 12.99
N LEU A 470 -31.36 6.89 13.95
CA LEU A 470 -32.75 7.33 13.99
C LEU A 470 -33.21 7.53 15.43
N ARG A 471 -33.68 8.72 15.74
CA ARG A 471 -34.38 9.00 17.02
C ARG A 471 -35.87 8.84 16.83
N VAL A 472 -36.50 8.14 17.72
CA VAL A 472 -37.94 7.88 17.70
C VAL A 472 -38.52 8.34 19.06
N GLU A 473 -39.38 9.34 19.03
CA GLU A 473 -40.13 9.82 20.19
C GLU A 473 -41.52 9.19 20.26
N GLY A 474 -42.11 9.05 21.45
CA GLY A 474 -43.42 8.44 21.65
C GLY A 474 -43.38 6.90 21.66
N THR A 475 -42.22 6.31 21.98
CA THR A 475 -41.98 4.86 21.86
C THR A 475 -42.63 4.03 22.96
N LYS A 476 -43.06 4.60 24.07
CA LYS A 476 -43.84 3.86 25.12
C LYS A 476 -45.14 3.28 24.57
N ALA A 477 -45.85 4.05 23.74
CA ALA A 477 -47.06 3.59 23.10
C ALA A 477 -46.80 2.65 21.91
N GLY A 478 -45.60 2.64 21.41
CA GLY A 478 -45.20 1.99 20.15
C GLY A 478 -45.47 2.84 18.93
N LYS A 479 -44.52 2.85 17.99
CA LYS A 479 -44.60 3.70 16.79
C LYS A 479 -44.01 2.97 15.56
N ASP A 480 -44.76 3.05 14.46
CA ASP A 480 -44.28 2.58 13.17
C ASP A 480 -43.37 3.66 12.55
N VAL A 481 -42.16 3.26 12.12
CA VAL A 481 -41.18 4.14 11.51
C VAL A 481 -40.56 3.49 10.28
N THR A 482 -40.37 4.26 9.22
CA THR A 482 -39.62 3.81 8.04
C THR A 482 -38.17 4.26 8.20
N ILE A 483 -37.26 3.32 8.13
CA ILE A 483 -35.82 3.53 8.19
C ILE A 483 -35.28 3.54 6.77
N THR A 484 -34.70 4.65 6.34
CA THR A 484 -33.91 4.74 5.13
C THR A 484 -32.45 4.44 5.49
N LEU A 485 -31.95 3.31 5.03
CA LEU A 485 -30.59 2.85 5.29
C LEU A 485 -29.59 3.59 4.41
N PRO A 486 -28.28 3.56 4.74
CA PRO A 486 -27.30 4.29 3.95
C PRO A 486 -27.31 3.87 2.48
N ALA A 487 -27.13 4.83 1.58
CA ALA A 487 -26.97 4.57 0.16
C ALA A 487 -25.63 3.89 -0.13
N ILE A 488 -25.68 2.82 -0.93
CA ILE A 488 -24.52 2.00 -1.32
C ILE A 488 -24.58 1.64 -2.80
N ASP A 489 -23.44 1.35 -3.43
CA ASP A 489 -23.36 0.51 -4.64
C ASP A 489 -22.59 -0.75 -4.29
N TYR A 490 -23.32 -1.85 -4.08
CA TYR A 490 -22.75 -3.09 -3.54
C TYR A 490 -23.31 -4.32 -4.25
N ASP A 491 -22.46 -5.32 -4.49
CA ASP A 491 -22.82 -6.56 -5.17
C ASP A 491 -22.87 -7.74 -4.19
N VAL A 492 -24.08 -8.12 -3.79
CA VAL A 492 -24.32 -9.28 -2.94
C VAL A 492 -24.16 -10.54 -3.77
N GLN A 493 -23.17 -11.36 -3.47
CA GLN A 493 -22.85 -12.55 -4.23
C GLN A 493 -23.91 -13.65 -4.10
N SER A 494 -24.05 -14.51 -5.14
CA SER A 494 -24.92 -15.70 -5.06
C SER A 494 -24.54 -16.58 -3.85
N GLY A 495 -25.54 -17.03 -3.08
CA GLY A 495 -25.37 -17.81 -1.86
C GLY A 495 -25.19 -16.98 -0.59
N HIS A 496 -24.94 -15.68 -0.70
CA HIS A 496 -24.94 -14.74 0.43
C HIS A 496 -26.37 -14.34 0.82
N HIS A 497 -26.55 -13.79 2.01
CA HIS A 497 -27.83 -13.23 2.44
C HIS A 497 -27.64 -11.85 3.09
N LEU A 498 -28.70 -11.04 3.08
CA LEU A 498 -28.72 -9.75 3.73
C LEU A 498 -29.17 -9.89 5.17
N ARG A 499 -28.49 -9.24 6.09
CA ARG A 499 -28.86 -9.13 7.50
C ARG A 499 -29.14 -7.67 7.86
N LEU A 500 -30.39 -7.36 8.19
CA LEU A 500 -30.74 -6.10 8.82
C LEU A 500 -30.43 -6.15 10.30
N VAL A 501 -29.62 -5.21 10.78
CA VAL A 501 -29.31 -5.02 12.21
C VAL A 501 -29.83 -3.67 12.67
N LEU A 502 -30.53 -3.66 13.81
CA LEU A 502 -30.99 -2.47 14.51
C LEU A 502 -30.32 -2.46 15.89
N ALA A 503 -29.28 -1.67 16.07
CA ALA A 503 -28.53 -1.54 17.31
C ALA A 503 -29.02 -0.34 18.15
N SER A 504 -28.80 -0.38 19.48
CA SER A 504 -29.16 0.71 20.42
C SER A 504 -28.03 1.73 20.57
N THR A 505 -26.81 1.39 20.20
CA THR A 505 -25.63 2.23 20.41
C THR A 505 -24.76 2.27 19.17
N ASP A 506 -24.02 3.35 19.00
CA ASP A 506 -22.91 3.47 18.03
C ASP A 506 -21.88 4.49 18.55
N LEU A 507 -20.60 4.17 18.38
CA LEU A 507 -19.48 5.00 18.85
C LEU A 507 -19.48 6.41 18.25
N GLY A 508 -19.85 6.52 16.98
CA GLY A 508 -19.86 7.77 16.21
C GLY A 508 -20.91 8.78 16.67
N TYR A 509 -21.93 8.31 17.38
CA TYR A 509 -23.16 9.07 17.66
C TYR A 509 -23.49 9.15 19.13
N ALA A 510 -24.35 10.10 19.48
CA ALA A 510 -24.90 10.21 20.82
C ALA A 510 -26.07 9.23 20.98
N SER A 511 -26.01 8.38 22.00
CA SER A 511 -27.10 7.49 22.42
C SER A 511 -27.64 7.91 23.81
N PRO A 512 -28.91 7.64 24.14
CA PRO A 512 -29.45 7.94 25.47
C PRO A 512 -28.64 7.26 26.57
N ALA A 513 -28.24 8.00 27.61
CA ALA A 513 -27.48 7.45 28.73
C ALA A 513 -28.35 6.60 29.68
N ALA A 514 -29.66 6.85 29.73
CA ALA A 514 -30.59 6.08 30.54
C ALA A 514 -30.77 4.67 29.97
N PRO A 515 -30.68 3.63 30.80
CA PRO A 515 -30.93 2.27 30.33
C PRO A 515 -32.40 2.09 29.93
N ALA A 516 -32.63 1.36 28.83
CA ALA A 516 -33.95 1.07 28.31
C ALA A 516 -33.98 -0.27 27.57
N THR A 517 -35.16 -0.88 27.51
CA THR A 517 -35.40 -2.05 26.66
C THR A 517 -36.15 -1.60 25.43
N TYR A 518 -35.64 -1.92 24.28
CA TYR A 518 -36.23 -1.67 22.96
C TYR A 518 -36.82 -2.98 22.45
N THR A 519 -38.01 -2.90 21.89
CA THR A 519 -38.67 -4.03 21.20
C THR A 519 -38.99 -3.57 19.79
N VAL A 520 -38.53 -4.30 18.81
CA VAL A 520 -38.73 -4.00 17.41
C VAL A 520 -39.37 -5.14 16.67
N SER A 521 -40.33 -4.85 15.79
CA SER A 521 -40.96 -5.82 14.91
C SER A 521 -41.04 -5.31 13.47
N LEU A 522 -40.84 -6.20 12.49
CA LEU A 522 -40.91 -5.89 11.08
C LEU A 522 -42.36 -5.64 10.64
N LYS A 523 -42.58 -4.55 9.89
CA LYS A 523 -43.87 -4.19 9.29
C LYS A 523 -43.85 -4.30 7.75
N SER A 524 -42.65 -4.28 7.15
CA SER A 524 -42.49 -4.46 5.72
C SER A 524 -41.29 -5.34 5.40
N ASP A 525 -41.22 -5.83 4.17
CA ASP A 525 -40.01 -6.39 3.59
C ASP A 525 -38.93 -5.30 3.45
N LEU A 526 -37.66 -5.71 3.37
CA LEU A 526 -36.54 -4.82 3.02
C LEU A 526 -36.64 -4.47 1.54
N LYS A 527 -36.86 -3.23 1.21
CA LYS A 527 -36.83 -2.75 -0.17
C LYS A 527 -35.42 -2.33 -0.50
N VAL A 528 -34.81 -2.99 -1.49
CA VAL A 528 -33.44 -2.67 -1.95
C VAL A 528 -33.51 -2.06 -3.33
N PRO A 529 -32.98 -0.83 -3.53
CA PRO A 529 -32.98 -0.19 -4.84
C PRO A 529 -31.98 -0.89 -5.76
N THR A 530 -32.36 -1.01 -7.04
CA THR A 530 -31.49 -1.47 -8.10
C THR A 530 -31.44 -0.40 -9.18
N ALA A 531 -30.38 -0.35 -9.95
CA ALA A 531 -30.26 0.60 -11.05
C ALA A 531 -29.80 -0.15 -12.32
N PRO A 532 -30.70 -0.91 -12.97
CA PRO A 532 -30.33 -1.79 -14.09
C PRO A 532 -29.76 -1.01 -15.29
N GLY A 533 -30.09 0.29 -15.40
CA GLY A 533 -29.51 1.18 -16.43
C GLY A 533 -28.06 1.61 -16.17
N VAL A 534 -27.50 1.29 -14.99
CA VAL A 534 -26.12 1.61 -14.64
C VAL A 534 -25.21 0.41 -14.94
N ALA A 535 -24.58 0.43 -16.08
CA ALA A 535 -23.74 -0.67 -16.56
C ALA A 535 -22.25 -0.34 -16.42
N THR A 536 -21.48 -1.33 -16.00
CA THR A 536 -20.01 -1.25 -16.09
C THR A 536 -19.65 -1.31 -17.57
N ALA A 537 -18.99 -0.29 -18.11
CA ALA A 537 -18.51 -0.30 -19.48
C ALA A 537 -17.59 -1.52 -19.63
N ALA A 538 -17.92 -2.40 -20.59
CA ALA A 538 -16.97 -3.39 -21.03
C ALA A 538 -15.72 -2.62 -21.48
N ALA A 539 -14.55 -2.95 -20.94
CA ALA A 539 -13.31 -2.37 -21.42
C ALA A 539 -13.20 -2.76 -22.91
N THR A 540 -13.59 -1.87 -23.79
CA THR A 540 -13.33 -2.05 -25.22
C THR A 540 -11.81 -1.93 -25.33
N LEU A 541 -11.17 -3.09 -25.47
CA LEU A 541 -9.73 -3.10 -25.73
C LEU A 541 -9.51 -2.28 -27.02
N PRO A 542 -8.63 -1.28 -26.99
CA PRO A 542 -8.31 -0.49 -28.17
C PRO A 542 -8.01 -1.44 -29.34
N SER A 543 -8.47 -1.12 -30.54
CA SER A 543 -8.33 -1.98 -31.72
C SER A 543 -6.88 -2.44 -31.97
N TRP A 544 -5.88 -1.63 -31.55
CA TRP A 544 -4.46 -1.99 -31.68
C TRP A 544 -4.08 -3.22 -30.81
N VAL A 545 -4.80 -3.51 -29.71
CA VAL A 545 -4.56 -4.69 -28.86
C VAL A 545 -4.84 -5.98 -29.64
N TRP A 546 -5.80 -5.96 -30.56
CA TRP A 546 -6.09 -7.10 -31.43
C TRP A 546 -5.05 -7.29 -32.55
N TRP A 547 -4.34 -6.20 -32.92
CA TRP A 547 -3.25 -6.27 -33.89
C TRP A 547 -1.91 -6.70 -33.27
N LEU A 548 -1.74 -6.58 -31.94
CA LEU A 548 -0.52 -7.01 -31.25
C LEU A 548 -0.23 -8.52 -31.37
N PRO A 549 -1.20 -9.45 -31.21
CA PRO A 549 -0.96 -10.86 -31.44
C PRO A 549 -0.60 -11.15 -32.90
N LEU A 550 -1.26 -10.49 -33.87
CA LEU A 550 -0.94 -10.63 -35.29
C LEU A 550 0.46 -10.05 -35.62
N ALA A 551 0.81 -8.91 -35.11
CA ALA A 551 2.15 -8.35 -35.27
C ALA A 551 3.19 -9.22 -34.56
N GLY A 552 2.90 -9.72 -33.35
CA GLY A 552 3.75 -10.67 -32.63
C GLY A 552 3.92 -12.00 -33.41
N ALA A 553 2.85 -12.52 -33.98
CA ALA A 553 2.90 -13.73 -34.83
C ALA A 553 3.71 -13.48 -36.11
N ALA A 554 3.56 -12.32 -36.74
CA ALA A 554 4.35 -11.94 -37.92
C ALA A 554 5.84 -11.79 -37.58
N VAL A 555 6.16 -11.15 -36.41
CA VAL A 555 7.54 -11.04 -35.91
C VAL A 555 8.11 -12.40 -35.55
N ALA A 556 7.34 -13.26 -34.87
CA ALA A 556 7.74 -14.62 -34.53
C ALA A 556 7.97 -15.47 -35.79
N LEU A 557 7.09 -15.37 -36.80
CA LEU A 557 7.27 -16.02 -38.07
C LEU A 557 8.52 -15.51 -38.80
N ALA A 558 8.73 -14.21 -38.83
CA ALA A 558 9.94 -13.60 -39.40
C ALA A 558 11.21 -14.04 -38.68
N LEU A 559 11.18 -14.14 -37.34
CA LEU A 559 12.28 -14.64 -36.51
C LEU A 559 12.49 -16.17 -36.75
N LEU A 560 11.44 -16.98 -36.90
CA LEU A 560 11.54 -18.40 -37.23
C LEU A 560 12.10 -18.61 -38.63
N LEU A 561 11.70 -17.80 -39.60
CA LEU A 561 12.21 -17.89 -40.97
C LEU A 561 13.64 -17.36 -41.11
N THR A 562 14.03 -16.40 -40.25
CA THR A 562 15.37 -15.81 -40.26
C THR A 562 16.28 -16.36 -39.17
N GLY A 563 15.76 -17.08 -38.20
CA GLY A 563 16.40 -17.45 -36.91
C GLY A 563 17.30 -18.68 -36.93
N ARG A 564 17.59 -19.29 -38.08
CA ARG A 564 18.63 -20.36 -38.15
C ARG A 564 20.04 -19.80 -38.18
N ARG A 565 20.45 -19.06 -37.13
CA ARG A 565 21.87 -18.87 -36.81
C ARG A 565 22.11 -19.39 -35.41
N ARG A 566 22.71 -20.55 -35.32
CA ARG A 566 23.43 -21.02 -34.13
C ARG A 566 24.46 -19.95 -33.80
N THR A 567 24.21 -19.16 -32.74
CA THR A 567 25.31 -18.50 -32.05
C THR A 567 26.19 -19.61 -31.52
N ALA A 568 27.45 -19.64 -31.99
CA ALA A 568 28.43 -20.58 -31.49
C ALA A 568 28.45 -20.43 -29.96
N SER A 569 28.05 -21.46 -29.24
CA SER A 569 28.18 -21.52 -27.80
C SER A 569 29.70 -21.63 -27.53
N THR A 570 30.21 -20.75 -26.69
CA THR A 570 31.57 -20.94 -26.13
C THR A 570 31.57 -22.33 -25.48
N PRO A 571 32.46 -23.23 -25.86
CA PRO A 571 32.47 -24.56 -25.26
C PRO A 571 32.65 -24.45 -23.75
N PRO A 572 32.02 -25.35 -22.94
CA PRO A 572 32.19 -25.35 -21.50
C PRO A 572 33.68 -25.62 -21.20
N ASP A 573 34.19 -24.99 -20.14
CA ASP A 573 35.53 -25.21 -19.65
C ASP A 573 35.54 -26.50 -18.82
N PRO A 574 36.26 -27.56 -19.26
CA PRO A 574 36.27 -28.84 -18.54
C PRO A 574 36.93 -28.73 -17.15
N GLN A 575 37.86 -27.80 -16.94
CA GLN A 575 38.53 -27.61 -15.64
C GLN A 575 37.59 -26.97 -14.59
N LEU A 576 36.54 -26.34 -15.01
CA LEU A 576 35.54 -25.71 -14.15
C LEU A 576 34.24 -26.53 -14.06
N ALA A 577 34.17 -27.74 -14.58
CA ALA A 577 32.95 -28.55 -14.62
C ALA A 577 32.39 -28.89 -13.23
N GLU A 578 33.23 -29.02 -12.22
CA GLU A 578 32.86 -29.28 -10.82
C GLU A 578 32.72 -28.00 -9.99
N VAL A 579 33.03 -26.81 -10.56
CA VAL A 579 33.00 -25.52 -9.88
C VAL A 579 31.62 -24.91 -10.02
N PRO A 580 30.82 -24.78 -8.95
CA PRO A 580 29.49 -24.24 -8.99
C PRO A 580 29.43 -22.82 -9.55
N LEU A 581 30.40 -21.96 -9.20
CA LEU A 581 30.44 -20.59 -9.67
C LEU A 581 31.86 -20.03 -9.77
N GLN A 582 32.17 -19.44 -10.91
CA GLN A 582 33.37 -18.62 -11.12
C GLN A 582 32.94 -17.28 -11.71
N ILE A 583 33.33 -16.20 -11.08
CA ILE A 583 33.15 -14.83 -11.56
C ILE A 583 34.55 -14.23 -11.80
N THR A 584 34.76 -13.61 -12.96
CA THR A 584 36.02 -12.99 -13.34
C THR A 584 35.79 -11.59 -13.90
N ASP A 585 36.39 -10.57 -13.27
CA ASP A 585 36.42 -9.16 -13.66
C ASP A 585 35.04 -8.57 -14.02
N LEU A 586 33.99 -8.99 -13.28
CA LEU A 586 32.61 -8.64 -13.58
C LEU A 586 32.34 -7.17 -13.31
N SER A 587 31.80 -6.48 -14.33
CA SER A 587 31.47 -5.07 -14.21
C SER A 587 30.11 -4.73 -14.83
N LYS A 588 29.35 -3.81 -14.16
CA LYS A 588 28.03 -3.33 -14.59
C LYS A 588 27.80 -1.87 -14.28
N ARG A 589 27.31 -1.10 -15.27
CA ARG A 589 26.80 0.27 -15.14
C ARG A 589 25.35 0.36 -15.63
N TYR A 590 24.56 1.25 -15.05
CA TYR A 590 23.23 1.57 -15.54
C TYR A 590 23.23 2.92 -16.27
N ALA A 591 22.53 3.00 -17.40
CA ALA A 591 22.56 4.15 -18.32
C ALA A 591 22.17 5.51 -17.70
N LYS A 592 21.43 5.52 -16.60
CA LYS A 592 21.05 6.75 -15.87
C LYS A 592 22.12 7.26 -14.88
N SER A 593 23.23 6.55 -14.73
CA SER A 593 24.32 6.86 -13.77
C SER A 593 25.66 6.71 -14.47
N ALA A 594 25.95 7.57 -15.43
CA ALA A 594 27.12 7.47 -16.31
C ALA A 594 28.47 7.33 -15.55
N ASP A 595 28.57 7.87 -14.33
CA ASP A 595 29.80 7.89 -13.53
C ASP A 595 29.84 6.87 -12.39
N ARG A 596 28.75 6.09 -12.14
CA ARG A 596 28.72 5.17 -11.00
C ARG A 596 28.54 3.73 -11.46
N TYR A 597 29.49 2.87 -11.10
CA TYR A 597 29.38 1.43 -11.28
C TYR A 597 28.45 0.83 -10.22
N ALA A 598 27.55 -0.06 -10.64
CA ALA A 598 26.79 -0.91 -9.71
C ALA A 598 27.62 -2.12 -9.24
N VAL A 599 28.48 -2.65 -10.14
CA VAL A 599 29.48 -3.68 -9.85
C VAL A 599 30.72 -3.34 -10.67
N ARG A 600 31.91 -3.44 -10.09
CA ARG A 600 33.19 -3.09 -10.74
C ARG A 600 34.28 -4.09 -10.39
N ASP A 601 34.87 -4.73 -11.42
CA ASP A 601 36.02 -5.63 -11.34
C ASP A 601 35.87 -6.72 -10.26
N LEU A 602 34.65 -7.29 -10.14
CA LEU A 602 34.34 -8.29 -9.14
C LEU A 602 34.81 -9.67 -9.60
N SER A 603 35.66 -10.31 -8.81
CA SER A 603 36.17 -11.67 -9.07
C SER A 603 36.16 -12.49 -7.80
N PHE A 604 35.50 -13.66 -7.83
CA PHE A 604 35.52 -14.67 -6.78
C PHE A 604 35.06 -16.02 -7.31
N ARG A 605 35.30 -17.07 -6.52
CA ARG A 605 34.95 -18.44 -6.85
C ARG A 605 34.21 -19.10 -5.68
N VAL A 606 33.28 -20.00 -5.97
CA VAL A 606 32.52 -20.77 -5.00
C VAL A 606 32.75 -22.25 -5.27
N GLU A 607 33.11 -22.99 -4.22
CA GLU A 607 33.36 -24.42 -4.30
C GLU A 607 32.13 -25.23 -3.90
N LYS A 608 32.11 -26.50 -4.29
CA LYS A 608 31.01 -27.41 -3.99
C LYS A 608 30.86 -27.63 -2.49
N GLY A 609 29.60 -27.61 -2.00
CA GLY A 609 29.28 -27.79 -0.59
C GLY A 609 29.44 -26.54 0.29
N GLN A 610 29.80 -25.40 -0.30
CA GLN A 610 29.87 -24.12 0.45
C GLN A 610 28.51 -23.48 0.61
N VAL A 611 28.29 -22.84 1.77
CA VAL A 611 27.30 -21.84 2.00
C VAL A 611 28.02 -20.48 1.95
N LEU A 612 27.90 -19.77 0.84
CA LEU A 612 28.53 -18.46 0.63
C LEU A 612 27.61 -17.34 1.03
N GLY A 613 28.03 -16.48 1.96
CA GLY A 613 27.38 -15.22 2.29
C GLY A 613 27.89 -14.07 1.41
N LEU A 614 27.00 -13.42 0.66
CA LEU A 614 27.28 -12.20 -0.08
C LEU A 614 26.88 -11.00 0.76
N LEU A 615 27.85 -10.36 1.40
CA LEU A 615 27.66 -9.36 2.44
C LEU A 615 27.99 -7.94 1.93
N GLY A 616 27.31 -6.93 2.42
CA GLY A 616 27.59 -5.53 2.11
C GLY A 616 26.40 -4.62 2.39
N PRO A 617 26.63 -3.31 2.54
CA PRO A 617 25.58 -2.34 2.77
C PRO A 617 24.58 -2.27 1.61
N ASN A 618 23.46 -1.57 1.83
CA ASN A 618 22.50 -1.32 0.75
C ASN A 618 23.14 -0.52 -0.38
N GLY A 619 22.98 -1.00 -1.62
CA GLY A 619 23.64 -0.42 -2.80
C GLY A 619 25.06 -0.92 -3.07
N ALA A 620 25.57 -1.89 -2.31
CA ALA A 620 26.90 -2.51 -2.55
C ALA A 620 26.99 -3.35 -3.84
N GLY A 621 25.86 -3.59 -4.54
CA GLY A 621 25.83 -4.33 -5.81
C GLY A 621 25.42 -5.80 -5.69
N LYS A 622 25.02 -6.30 -4.51
CA LYS A 622 24.63 -7.69 -4.25
C LYS A 622 23.56 -8.21 -5.21
N THR A 623 22.37 -7.62 -5.19
CA THR A 623 21.24 -8.02 -6.06
C THR A 623 21.58 -7.87 -7.55
N THR A 624 22.37 -6.85 -7.94
CA THR A 624 22.84 -6.70 -9.33
C THR A 624 23.73 -7.87 -9.74
N THR A 625 24.61 -8.32 -8.86
CA THR A 625 25.47 -9.49 -9.09
C THR A 625 24.64 -10.76 -9.24
N LEU A 626 23.66 -10.99 -8.35
CA LEU A 626 22.76 -12.15 -8.43
C LEU A 626 21.92 -12.14 -9.72
N ARG A 627 21.41 -11.00 -10.15
CA ARG A 627 20.68 -10.86 -11.42
C ARG A 627 21.54 -11.16 -12.64
N MET A 628 22.82 -10.78 -12.63
CA MET A 628 23.77 -11.12 -13.70
C MET A 628 24.09 -12.63 -13.71
N LEU A 629 24.21 -13.23 -12.53
CA LEU A 629 24.45 -14.67 -12.36
C LEU A 629 23.30 -15.51 -12.94
N MET A 630 22.08 -15.06 -12.79
CA MET A 630 20.92 -15.71 -13.39
C MET A 630 20.71 -15.39 -14.89
N GLY A 631 21.55 -14.55 -15.47
CA GLY A 631 21.42 -14.13 -16.86
C GLY A 631 20.27 -13.15 -17.12
N LEU A 632 19.66 -12.58 -16.07
CA LEU A 632 18.58 -11.58 -16.18
C LEU A 632 19.10 -10.21 -16.65
N ILE A 633 20.36 -9.90 -16.31
CA ILE A 633 21.06 -8.68 -16.72
C ILE A 633 22.39 -9.07 -17.37
N LYS A 634 22.68 -8.51 -18.53
CA LYS A 634 23.97 -8.74 -19.18
C LYS A 634 25.06 -7.86 -18.54
N PRO A 635 26.21 -8.43 -18.14
CA PRO A 635 27.36 -7.65 -17.70
C PRO A 635 27.91 -6.77 -18.86
N ASP A 636 28.56 -5.67 -18.52
CA ASP A 636 29.22 -4.80 -19.47
C ASP A 636 30.68 -5.22 -19.72
N ALA A 637 31.32 -5.86 -18.72
CA ALA A 637 32.64 -6.50 -18.84
C ALA A 637 32.71 -7.69 -17.88
N GLY A 638 33.69 -8.59 -18.11
CA GLY A 638 33.91 -9.78 -17.34
C GLY A 638 33.02 -10.96 -17.72
N GLU A 639 33.18 -12.09 -17.02
CA GLU A 639 32.51 -13.35 -17.33
C GLU A 639 32.00 -14.01 -16.04
N ILE A 640 30.85 -14.67 -16.18
CA ILE A 640 30.28 -15.57 -15.15
C ILE A 640 30.21 -16.97 -15.74
N ARG A 641 30.78 -17.96 -15.05
CA ARG A 641 30.69 -19.38 -15.38
C ARG A 641 30.03 -20.15 -14.25
N VAL A 642 29.04 -20.96 -14.59
CA VAL A 642 28.39 -21.90 -13.67
C VAL A 642 28.64 -23.30 -14.20
N PHE A 643 29.28 -24.16 -13.39
CA PHE A 643 29.75 -25.49 -13.80
C PHE A 643 30.50 -25.47 -15.15
N GLY A 644 31.41 -24.50 -15.31
CA GLY A 644 32.21 -24.30 -16.52
C GLY A 644 31.47 -23.65 -17.69
N HIS A 645 30.17 -23.49 -17.64
CA HIS A 645 29.35 -22.88 -18.69
C HIS A 645 29.25 -21.37 -18.53
N ALA A 646 29.57 -20.63 -19.58
CA ALA A 646 29.37 -19.16 -19.59
C ALA A 646 27.88 -18.81 -19.55
N ILE A 647 27.51 -17.93 -18.62
CA ILE A 647 26.12 -17.55 -18.40
C ILE A 647 25.63 -16.57 -19.47
N ARG A 648 24.49 -16.92 -20.06
CA ARG A 648 23.71 -16.10 -20.99
C ARG A 648 22.24 -16.31 -20.72
N PRO A 649 21.35 -15.38 -21.09
CA PRO A 649 19.92 -15.59 -21.00
C PRO A 649 19.51 -16.89 -21.69
N GLY A 650 18.83 -17.78 -20.96
CA GLY A 650 18.39 -19.09 -21.47
C GLY A 650 19.51 -20.13 -21.62
N ALA A 651 20.66 -19.96 -20.97
CA ALA A 651 21.70 -20.98 -20.96
C ALA A 651 21.19 -22.29 -20.32
N PRO A 652 21.37 -23.49 -20.93
CA PRO A 652 20.85 -24.76 -20.40
C PRO A 652 21.30 -25.07 -18.98
N VAL A 653 22.49 -24.61 -18.57
CA VAL A 653 23.05 -24.81 -17.22
C VAL A 653 22.19 -24.13 -16.13
N LEU A 654 21.39 -23.12 -16.48
CA LEU A 654 20.49 -22.46 -15.54
C LEU A 654 19.39 -23.38 -15.01
N SER A 655 19.11 -24.53 -15.67
CA SER A 655 18.24 -25.57 -15.14
C SER A 655 18.79 -26.27 -13.90
N ARG A 656 20.10 -26.14 -13.61
CA ARG A 656 20.77 -26.63 -12.40
C ARG A 656 20.86 -25.58 -11.29
N VAL A 657 20.30 -24.39 -11.54
CA VAL A 657 20.30 -23.25 -10.61
C VAL A 657 18.89 -23.01 -10.12
N GLY A 658 18.66 -23.05 -8.82
CA GLY A 658 17.45 -22.58 -8.18
C GLY A 658 17.69 -21.17 -7.65
N ALA A 659 16.75 -20.27 -7.82
CA ALA A 659 16.94 -18.89 -7.40
C ALA A 659 15.66 -18.30 -6.79
N PHE A 660 15.84 -17.59 -5.69
CA PHE A 660 14.87 -16.69 -5.11
C PHE A 660 15.47 -15.28 -5.04
N VAL A 661 15.04 -14.40 -5.93
CA VAL A 661 15.49 -12.99 -6.02
C VAL A 661 14.27 -12.14 -6.31
N GLU A 662 13.95 -11.20 -5.41
CA GLU A 662 12.78 -10.30 -5.50
C GLU A 662 11.43 -11.01 -5.61
N GLY A 663 10.79 -11.28 -4.51
CA GLY A 663 9.38 -11.69 -4.34
C GLY A 663 8.84 -12.75 -5.31
N ALA A 664 8.24 -13.79 -4.80
CA ALA A 664 7.59 -14.79 -5.64
C ALA A 664 6.24 -14.28 -6.13
N GLY A 665 6.05 -14.27 -7.43
CA GLY A 665 4.79 -13.93 -8.11
C GLY A 665 3.75 -15.05 -8.00
N PHE A 666 3.31 -15.37 -6.78
CA PHE A 666 2.27 -16.38 -6.57
C PHE A 666 0.91 -15.92 -7.04
N LEU A 667 0.11 -16.83 -7.54
CA LEU A 667 -1.30 -16.61 -7.81
C LEU A 667 -2.07 -16.67 -6.49
N PRO A 668 -2.62 -15.54 -6.02
CA PRO A 668 -3.12 -15.43 -4.64
C PRO A 668 -4.38 -16.26 -4.37
N HIS A 669 -5.12 -16.63 -5.41
CA HIS A 669 -6.32 -17.45 -5.32
C HIS A 669 -6.04 -18.95 -5.31
N LEU A 670 -4.85 -19.39 -5.68
CA LEU A 670 -4.42 -20.78 -5.61
C LEU A 670 -3.80 -21.11 -4.26
N SER A 671 -3.83 -22.39 -3.89
CA SER A 671 -3.12 -22.89 -2.70
C SER A 671 -1.60 -22.86 -2.89
N GLY A 672 -0.85 -23.01 -1.80
CA GLY A 672 0.61 -23.07 -1.87
C GLY A 672 1.08 -24.23 -2.74
N ARG A 673 0.47 -25.40 -2.59
CA ARG A 673 0.79 -26.60 -3.41
C ARG A 673 0.53 -26.35 -4.89
N GLU A 674 -0.65 -25.88 -5.26
CA GLU A 674 -1.01 -25.60 -6.65
C GLU A 674 -0.09 -24.57 -7.32
N ASN A 675 0.37 -23.56 -6.57
CA ASN A 675 1.35 -22.61 -7.09
C ASN A 675 2.68 -23.27 -7.44
N LEU A 676 3.20 -24.19 -6.60
CA LEU A 676 4.45 -24.91 -6.86
C LEU A 676 4.29 -25.87 -8.03
N GLU A 677 3.18 -26.60 -8.12
CA GLU A 677 2.88 -27.51 -9.22
C GLU A 677 2.78 -26.77 -10.55
N LEU A 678 2.07 -25.63 -10.57
CA LEU A 678 1.93 -24.79 -11.76
C LEU A 678 3.27 -24.21 -12.22
N TYR A 679 4.09 -23.75 -11.26
CA TYR A 679 5.44 -23.25 -11.57
C TYR A 679 6.29 -24.34 -12.22
N TRP A 680 6.26 -25.56 -11.67
CA TRP A 680 7.04 -26.67 -12.23
C TRP A 680 6.54 -27.07 -13.62
N GLN A 681 5.23 -27.14 -13.82
CA GLN A 681 4.63 -27.40 -15.13
C GLN A 681 5.07 -26.37 -16.19
N ALA A 682 5.18 -25.10 -15.79
CA ALA A 682 5.65 -24.02 -16.67
C ALA A 682 7.11 -24.19 -17.12
N THR A 683 7.92 -24.99 -16.40
CA THR A 683 9.29 -25.32 -16.82
C THR A 683 9.34 -26.33 -17.96
N GLY A 684 8.26 -27.05 -18.22
CA GLY A 684 8.18 -28.13 -19.22
C GLY A 684 8.93 -29.40 -18.82
N ARG A 685 9.37 -29.55 -17.56
CA ARG A 685 10.08 -30.71 -17.04
C ARG A 685 9.11 -31.78 -16.53
N PRO A 686 9.48 -33.08 -16.51
CA PRO A 686 8.64 -34.14 -15.99
C PRO A 686 8.23 -33.89 -14.53
N PRO A 687 6.98 -34.21 -14.12
CA PRO A 687 6.51 -33.99 -12.74
C PRO A 687 7.34 -34.76 -11.68
N GLU A 688 7.85 -35.93 -12.01
CA GLU A 688 8.70 -36.76 -11.15
C GLU A 688 10.03 -36.09 -10.77
N ASP A 689 10.55 -35.22 -11.63
CA ASP A 689 11.78 -34.47 -11.39
C ASP A 689 11.57 -33.26 -10.46
N ALA A 690 10.33 -32.98 -10.04
CA ALA A 690 10.03 -31.82 -9.22
C ALA A 690 10.55 -31.94 -7.79
N TYR A 691 10.66 -33.15 -7.24
CA TYR A 691 10.93 -33.41 -5.83
C TYR A 691 10.02 -32.57 -4.94
N LEU A 692 8.72 -32.53 -5.31
CA LEU A 692 7.74 -31.64 -4.69
C LEU A 692 7.53 -31.94 -3.21
N ALA A 693 7.61 -33.21 -2.81
CA ALA A 693 7.43 -33.60 -1.41
C ALA A 693 8.52 -33.00 -0.52
N GLU A 694 9.77 -33.07 -0.95
CA GLU A 694 10.95 -32.52 -0.26
C GLU A 694 10.86 -30.99 -0.20
N ALA A 695 10.46 -30.34 -1.31
CA ALA A 695 10.28 -28.88 -1.34
C ALA A 695 9.16 -28.42 -0.39
N LEU A 696 8.08 -29.17 -0.27
CA LEU A 696 6.96 -28.88 0.65
C LEU A 696 7.34 -29.10 2.11
N GLU A 697 8.13 -30.13 2.41
CA GLU A 697 8.68 -30.39 3.74
C GLU A 697 9.57 -29.22 4.18
N ILE A 698 10.45 -28.76 3.29
CA ILE A 698 11.32 -27.60 3.54
C ILE A 698 10.52 -26.33 3.76
N ALA A 699 9.40 -26.14 3.05
CA ALA A 699 8.51 -24.99 3.28
C ALA A 699 7.97 -24.99 4.72
N GLY A 700 7.77 -26.18 5.33
CA GLY A 700 7.33 -26.30 6.72
C GLY A 700 5.98 -25.64 7.01
N LEU A 701 5.09 -25.62 6.03
CA LEU A 701 3.79 -24.91 6.14
C LEU A 701 2.63 -25.85 6.53
N GLY A 702 2.86 -27.16 6.58
CA GLY A 702 1.87 -28.17 6.99
C GLY A 702 0.52 -28.00 6.27
N ASP A 703 -0.58 -28.06 7.03
CA ASP A 703 -1.93 -27.91 6.48
C ASP A 703 -2.20 -26.57 5.80
N ALA A 704 -1.41 -25.55 6.07
CA ALA A 704 -1.54 -24.26 5.42
C ALA A 704 -1.31 -24.34 3.90
N LEU A 705 -0.57 -25.34 3.41
CA LEU A 705 -0.33 -25.56 1.98
C LEU A 705 -1.61 -25.77 1.15
N ALA A 706 -2.69 -26.20 1.78
CA ALA A 706 -3.99 -26.36 1.12
C ALA A 706 -4.80 -25.06 1.06
N ARG A 707 -4.42 -24.02 1.78
CA ARG A 707 -5.12 -22.73 1.77
C ARG A 707 -4.61 -21.83 0.66
N ALA A 708 -5.46 -20.91 0.18
CA ALA A 708 -5.09 -19.92 -0.82
C ALA A 708 -3.96 -18.99 -0.31
N VAL A 709 -2.97 -18.71 -1.15
CA VAL A 709 -1.76 -17.93 -0.79
C VAL A 709 -2.09 -16.52 -0.32
N ARG A 710 -3.24 -15.94 -0.73
CA ARG A 710 -3.72 -14.65 -0.19
C ARG A 710 -3.91 -14.64 1.33
N THR A 711 -4.09 -15.81 1.96
CA THR A 711 -4.26 -15.93 3.41
C THR A 711 -2.93 -16.10 4.15
N TYR A 712 -1.81 -16.15 3.44
CA TYR A 712 -0.50 -16.38 4.02
C TYR A 712 0.07 -15.11 4.63
N SER A 713 0.75 -15.25 5.78
CA SER A 713 1.62 -14.21 6.31
C SER A 713 2.81 -13.95 5.37
N GLN A 714 3.54 -12.88 5.58
CA GLN A 714 4.75 -12.58 4.81
C GLN A 714 5.77 -13.71 4.95
N GLY A 715 6.02 -14.19 6.17
CA GLY A 715 6.94 -15.30 6.42
C GLY A 715 6.52 -16.60 5.72
N MET A 716 5.22 -16.93 5.71
CA MET A 716 4.72 -18.11 4.99
C MET A 716 4.93 -17.99 3.48
N ARG A 717 4.73 -16.80 2.91
CA ARG A 717 5.02 -16.56 1.48
C ARG A 717 6.50 -16.67 1.18
N GLN A 718 7.36 -16.19 2.07
CA GLN A 718 8.82 -16.31 1.96
C GLN A 718 9.26 -17.78 1.93
N ARG A 719 8.78 -18.59 2.88
CA ARG A 719 9.08 -20.02 2.94
C ARG A 719 8.60 -20.78 1.72
N LEU A 720 7.39 -20.46 1.21
CA LEU A 720 6.88 -21.03 -0.03
C LEU A 720 7.76 -20.66 -1.25
N ALA A 721 8.28 -19.43 -1.29
CA ALA A 721 9.14 -18.95 -2.37
C ALA A 721 10.52 -19.63 -2.37
N ILE A 722 11.06 -19.92 -1.19
CA ILE A 722 12.30 -20.69 -1.05
C ILE A 722 12.07 -22.14 -1.49
N ALA A 723 10.94 -22.75 -1.10
CA ALA A 723 10.57 -24.07 -1.57
C ALA A 723 10.43 -24.12 -3.10
N GLN A 724 9.86 -23.07 -3.71
CA GLN A 724 9.82 -22.94 -5.18
C GLN A 724 11.21 -22.93 -5.80
N ALA A 725 12.16 -22.20 -5.21
CA ALA A 725 13.54 -22.16 -5.68
C ALA A 725 14.27 -23.51 -5.54
N MET A 726 13.83 -24.38 -4.63
CA MET A 726 14.40 -25.70 -4.37
C MET A 726 13.76 -26.83 -5.21
N LEU A 727 12.70 -26.54 -5.96
CA LEU A 727 12.08 -27.53 -6.85
C LEU A 727 13.11 -28.09 -7.85
N GLY A 728 13.12 -29.40 -7.99
CA GLY A 728 14.12 -30.09 -8.81
C GLY A 728 15.47 -30.26 -8.16
N LEU A 729 15.63 -29.90 -6.89
CA LEU A 729 16.84 -30.02 -6.08
C LEU A 729 18.11 -29.50 -6.80
N PRO A 730 18.16 -28.21 -7.17
CA PRO A 730 19.24 -27.65 -7.97
C PRO A 730 20.62 -27.79 -7.29
N ASP A 731 21.68 -27.96 -8.08
CA ASP A 731 23.05 -28.08 -7.60
C ASP A 731 23.59 -26.77 -7.00
N LEU A 732 23.07 -25.64 -7.46
CA LEU A 732 23.37 -24.30 -6.97
C LEU A 732 22.06 -23.57 -6.60
N LEU A 733 21.92 -23.18 -5.36
CA LEU A 733 20.79 -22.43 -4.83
C LEU A 733 21.20 -20.98 -4.52
N ILE A 734 20.43 -20.02 -5.00
CA ILE A 734 20.68 -18.58 -4.81
C ILE A 734 19.49 -17.97 -4.08
N LEU A 735 19.74 -17.35 -2.93
CA LEU A 735 18.74 -16.76 -2.07
C LEU A 735 19.09 -15.29 -1.79
N ASP A 736 18.23 -14.36 -2.22
CA ASP A 736 18.39 -12.93 -1.93
C ASP A 736 17.57 -12.58 -0.68
N GLU A 737 18.24 -12.24 0.42
CA GLU A 737 17.67 -11.89 1.72
C GLU A 737 16.58 -12.88 2.23
N PRO A 738 16.91 -14.19 2.35
CA PRO A 738 15.90 -15.24 2.61
C PRO A 738 15.25 -15.14 4.00
N THR A 739 15.87 -14.46 4.94
CA THR A 739 15.40 -14.30 6.33
C THR A 739 14.54 -13.06 6.55
N ASN A 740 14.41 -12.19 5.55
CA ASN A 740 13.67 -10.95 5.66
C ASN A 740 12.17 -11.20 5.92
N GLY A 741 11.66 -10.67 7.05
CA GLY A 741 10.26 -10.83 7.46
C GLY A 741 9.92 -12.15 8.12
N LEU A 742 10.93 -12.94 8.51
CA LEU A 742 10.80 -14.13 9.37
C LEU A 742 11.00 -13.76 10.85
N ASP A 743 10.35 -14.50 11.73
CA ASP A 743 10.61 -14.40 13.18
C ASP A 743 11.86 -15.22 13.59
N PRO A 744 12.44 -14.99 14.78
CA PRO A 744 13.68 -15.67 15.20
C PRO A 744 13.64 -17.21 15.17
N PRO A 745 12.55 -17.89 15.54
CA PRO A 745 12.42 -19.34 15.35
C PRO A 745 12.51 -19.75 13.88
N GLN A 746 11.80 -19.06 12.98
CA GLN A 746 11.77 -19.33 11.55
C GLN A 746 13.13 -19.07 10.88
N ILE A 747 13.87 -18.05 11.32
CA ILE A 747 15.23 -17.78 10.89
C ILE A 747 16.14 -18.98 11.21
N ARG A 748 16.00 -19.55 12.40
CA ARG A 748 16.78 -20.72 12.84
C ARG A 748 16.47 -21.95 11.98
N GLU A 749 15.19 -22.23 11.74
CA GLU A 749 14.76 -23.33 10.88
C GLU A 749 15.31 -23.17 9.45
N MET A 750 15.24 -21.95 8.91
CA MET A 750 15.77 -21.68 7.56
C MET A 750 17.28 -21.88 7.48
N ARG A 751 18.02 -21.51 8.51
CA ARG A 751 19.46 -21.76 8.62
C ARG A 751 19.77 -23.25 8.54
N GLU A 752 19.06 -24.06 9.31
CA GLU A 752 19.24 -25.50 9.32
C GLU A 752 18.95 -26.13 7.95
N VAL A 753 17.95 -25.60 7.25
CA VAL A 753 17.65 -26.02 5.87
C VAL A 753 18.82 -25.72 4.94
N MET A 754 19.38 -24.52 4.98
CA MET A 754 20.52 -24.15 4.12
C MET A 754 21.77 -24.97 4.41
N ILE A 755 22.08 -25.22 5.68
CA ILE A 755 23.23 -26.03 6.10
C ILE A 755 23.05 -27.48 5.61
N ARG A 756 21.91 -28.12 5.90
CA ARG A 756 21.62 -29.50 5.42
C ARG A 756 21.67 -29.60 3.90
N TYR A 757 21.23 -28.56 3.18
CA TYR A 757 21.29 -28.55 1.72
C TYR A 757 22.72 -28.56 1.19
N ALA A 758 23.62 -27.83 1.84
CA ALA A 758 25.02 -27.79 1.52
C ALA A 758 25.76 -29.10 1.92
N GLU A 759 25.43 -29.67 3.08
CA GLU A 759 25.96 -30.96 3.56
C GLU A 759 25.62 -32.13 2.62
N ALA A 760 24.47 -32.02 1.93
CA ALA A 760 24.11 -32.97 0.86
C ALA A 760 24.95 -32.81 -0.42
N GLY A 761 26.01 -32.02 -0.39
CA GLY A 761 26.96 -31.80 -1.50
C GLY A 761 26.49 -30.75 -2.52
N ARG A 762 25.47 -29.96 -2.22
CA ARG A 762 24.99 -28.84 -3.04
C ARG A 762 25.60 -27.53 -2.56
N THR A 763 25.45 -26.46 -3.35
CA THR A 763 26.04 -25.16 -3.03
C THR A 763 24.95 -24.13 -2.83
N VAL A 764 25.10 -23.28 -1.80
CA VAL A 764 24.15 -22.22 -1.48
C VAL A 764 24.83 -20.86 -1.50
N ILE A 765 24.23 -19.88 -2.17
CA ILE A 765 24.65 -18.49 -2.12
C ILE A 765 23.51 -17.69 -1.48
N VAL A 766 23.82 -16.96 -0.41
CA VAL A 766 22.88 -16.15 0.35
C VAL A 766 23.34 -14.71 0.35
N SER A 767 22.51 -13.78 -0.06
CA SER A 767 22.74 -12.36 0.25
C SER A 767 22.08 -12.03 1.60
N SER A 768 22.77 -11.26 2.42
CA SER A 768 22.21 -10.72 3.67
C SER A 768 22.87 -9.40 4.02
N HIS A 769 22.15 -8.58 4.78
CA HIS A 769 22.69 -7.39 5.44
C HIS A 769 22.82 -7.61 6.96
N LEU A 770 22.38 -8.77 7.47
CA LEU A 770 22.39 -9.13 8.89
C LEU A 770 23.65 -9.99 9.19
N LEU A 771 24.64 -9.36 9.79
CA LEU A 771 25.96 -9.94 10.08
C LEU A 771 25.88 -11.19 10.96
N ALA A 772 25.08 -11.15 12.02
CA ALA A 772 24.93 -12.27 12.95
C ALA A 772 24.31 -13.53 12.32
N GLU A 773 23.44 -13.36 11.32
CA GLU A 773 22.85 -14.47 10.58
C GLU A 773 23.87 -15.13 9.65
N VAL A 774 24.66 -14.32 8.97
CA VAL A 774 25.69 -14.75 8.03
C VAL A 774 26.79 -15.50 8.77
N GLU A 775 27.22 -15.00 9.93
CA GLU A 775 28.22 -15.66 10.79
C GLU A 775 27.81 -17.07 11.23
N GLN A 776 26.50 -17.26 11.48
CA GLN A 776 25.97 -18.55 11.96
C GLN A 776 25.52 -19.51 10.85
N SER A 777 25.37 -19.00 9.61
CA SER A 777 24.78 -19.78 8.51
C SER A 777 25.77 -20.08 7.40
N CYS A 778 26.80 -19.26 7.22
CA CYS A 778 27.69 -19.34 6.09
C CYS A 778 29.06 -19.98 6.45
N THR A 779 29.62 -20.72 5.53
CA THR A 779 30.98 -21.25 5.65
C THR A 779 32.03 -20.28 5.11
N HIS A 780 31.64 -19.52 4.09
CA HIS A 780 32.50 -18.56 3.38
C HIS A 780 31.78 -17.23 3.18
N LEU A 781 32.52 -16.15 3.07
CA LEU A 781 32.02 -14.82 2.82
C LEU A 781 32.63 -14.17 1.58
N VAL A 782 31.87 -13.33 0.94
CA VAL A 782 32.27 -12.32 -0.03
C VAL A 782 31.72 -10.97 0.47
N VAL A 783 32.60 -10.09 0.90
CA VAL A 783 32.27 -8.75 1.39
C VAL A 783 32.39 -7.77 0.25
N MET A 784 31.31 -7.04 -0.04
CA MET A 784 31.25 -6.04 -1.10
C MET A 784 31.00 -4.64 -0.54
N ASP A 785 31.68 -3.64 -1.06
CA ASP A 785 31.35 -2.24 -0.86
C ASP A 785 31.44 -1.47 -2.20
N ARG A 786 30.46 -0.59 -2.44
CA ARG A 786 30.39 0.29 -3.64
C ARG A 786 30.68 -0.43 -4.96
N GLY A 787 30.17 -1.68 -5.08
CA GLY A 787 30.31 -2.50 -6.28
C GLY A 787 31.63 -3.26 -6.40
N ARG A 788 32.52 -3.21 -5.43
CA ARG A 788 33.83 -3.88 -5.43
C ARG A 788 33.89 -4.99 -4.39
N LEU A 789 34.76 -5.96 -4.67
CA LEU A 789 35.17 -6.93 -3.66
C LEU A 789 36.09 -6.24 -2.65
N VAL A 790 35.75 -6.36 -1.37
CA VAL A 790 36.59 -5.92 -0.26
C VAL A 790 37.41 -7.09 0.27
N GLN A 791 36.75 -8.20 0.55
CA GLN A 791 37.40 -9.42 1.04
C GLN A 791 36.57 -10.67 0.67
N ALA A 792 37.22 -11.81 0.47
CA ALA A 792 36.55 -13.10 0.30
C ALA A 792 37.40 -14.19 1.00
N GLY A 793 36.73 -15.16 1.63
CA GLY A 793 37.37 -16.25 2.32
C GLY A 793 36.44 -16.98 3.32
N PRO A 794 36.95 -17.99 4.05
CA PRO A 794 36.25 -18.63 5.13
C PRO A 794 35.83 -17.64 6.22
N VAL A 795 34.64 -17.85 6.80
CA VAL A 795 34.12 -16.97 7.89
C VAL A 795 35.13 -16.88 9.05
N ALA A 796 35.72 -18.00 9.41
CA ALA A 796 36.68 -18.08 10.51
C ALA A 796 37.95 -17.23 10.28
N GLU A 797 38.41 -17.07 9.04
CA GLU A 797 39.57 -16.23 8.68
C GLU A 797 39.19 -14.72 8.66
N ILE A 798 37.94 -14.39 8.25
CA ILE A 798 37.48 -13.00 8.19
C ILE A 798 37.16 -12.46 9.59
N VAL A 799 36.62 -13.29 10.48
CA VAL A 799 36.33 -12.96 11.89
C VAL A 799 37.63 -12.90 12.72
N GLY A 800 38.73 -13.48 12.25
CA GLY A 800 40.05 -13.48 12.89
C GLY A 800 40.24 -14.60 13.90
N SER A 801 41.51 -14.97 14.12
CA SER A 801 41.94 -15.94 15.14
C SER A 801 41.60 -15.34 16.53
N GLY A 802 40.99 -16.14 17.41
CA GLY A 802 40.47 -15.75 18.73
C GLY A 802 41.44 -15.14 19.74
N ASP A 803 42.23 -14.19 19.34
CA ASP A 803 43.28 -13.55 20.13
C ASP A 803 42.79 -12.33 20.94
N THR A 804 41.49 -12.00 20.86
CA THR A 804 40.90 -10.89 21.62
C THR A 804 39.86 -11.41 22.61
N LEU A 805 40.01 -11.04 23.87
CA LEU A 805 39.07 -11.33 24.95
C LEU A 805 38.34 -10.07 25.38
N LEU A 806 37.04 -10.15 25.56
CA LEU A 806 36.24 -9.14 26.26
C LEU A 806 36.15 -9.53 27.73
N VAL A 807 36.68 -8.66 28.59
CA VAL A 807 36.57 -8.77 30.04
C VAL A 807 35.55 -7.77 30.53
N GLY A 808 34.32 -8.22 30.84
CA GLY A 808 33.28 -7.40 31.43
C GLY A 808 33.67 -6.98 32.86
N LEU A 809 33.45 -5.75 33.22
CA LEU A 809 33.76 -5.20 34.53
C LEU A 809 32.46 -4.96 35.31
N ALA A 810 32.50 -5.27 36.63
CA ALA A 810 31.41 -5.00 37.55
C ALA A 810 31.44 -3.56 38.08
N ALA A 811 32.56 -2.85 37.92
CA ALA A 811 32.77 -1.44 38.26
C ALA A 811 33.87 -0.83 37.39
N GLU A 812 33.84 0.47 37.16
CA GLU A 812 34.91 1.19 36.45
C GLU A 812 36.25 1.05 37.17
N ILE A 813 37.32 0.79 36.42
CA ILE A 813 38.68 0.70 36.95
C ILE A 813 39.51 1.92 36.54
N PRO A 814 40.43 2.37 37.42
CA PRO A 814 41.27 3.54 37.14
C PRO A 814 42.38 3.22 36.10
N ASP A 815 42.79 4.26 35.34
CA ASP A 815 43.80 4.12 34.26
C ASP A 815 45.12 3.45 34.69
N PRO A 816 45.69 3.67 35.90
CA PRO A 816 46.86 2.96 36.33
C PRO A 816 46.67 1.42 36.42
N LEU A 817 45.46 0.96 36.63
CA LEU A 817 45.16 -0.48 36.67
C LEU A 817 45.04 -1.04 35.23
N VAL A 818 44.54 -0.26 34.30
CA VAL A 818 44.50 -0.61 32.87
C VAL A 818 45.95 -0.74 32.34
N GLU A 819 46.85 0.16 32.71
CA GLU A 819 48.29 0.10 32.35
C GLU A 819 48.98 -1.16 32.91
N LYS A 820 48.61 -1.54 34.12
CA LYS A 820 49.16 -2.81 34.70
C LYS A 820 48.66 -4.04 33.99
N ILE A 821 47.39 -4.02 33.53
CA ILE A 821 46.82 -5.10 32.73
C ILE A 821 47.51 -5.17 31.36
N ALA A 822 47.78 -4.03 30.74
CA ALA A 822 48.50 -3.96 29.47
C ALA A 822 49.98 -4.42 29.57
N ALA A 823 50.57 -4.37 30.76
CA ALA A 823 51.93 -4.85 30.98
C ALA A 823 52.05 -6.36 31.30
N LEU A 824 50.92 -7.08 31.28
CA LEU A 824 50.96 -8.54 31.51
C LEU A 824 51.59 -9.26 30.30
N PRO A 825 52.40 -10.30 30.51
CA PRO A 825 53.21 -10.94 29.46
C PRO A 825 52.39 -11.64 28.38
N ASP A 826 51.16 -12.01 28.68
CA ASP A 826 50.22 -12.64 27.73
C ASP A 826 49.28 -11.63 27.01
N VAL A 827 49.48 -10.31 27.22
CA VAL A 827 48.66 -9.25 26.66
C VAL A 827 49.45 -8.38 25.70
N ASP A 828 49.02 -8.27 24.46
CA ASP A 828 49.60 -7.42 23.42
C ASP A 828 49.07 -5.98 23.51
N SER A 829 47.78 -5.82 23.74
CA SER A 829 47.16 -4.51 23.93
C SER A 829 45.87 -4.58 24.73
N VAL A 830 45.49 -3.45 25.35
CA VAL A 830 44.25 -3.28 26.12
C VAL A 830 43.56 -2.02 25.67
N ALA A 831 42.28 -2.11 25.38
CA ALA A 831 41.44 -1.01 25.04
C ALA A 831 40.16 -1.01 25.90
N ARG A 832 39.66 0.19 26.28
CA ARG A 832 38.36 0.31 26.94
C ARG A 832 37.23 0.06 25.95
N ALA A 833 36.23 -0.73 26.34
CA ALA A 833 35.01 -0.98 25.59
C ALA A 833 33.78 -0.70 26.44
N GLU A 834 32.62 -0.58 25.84
CA GLU A 834 31.35 -0.33 26.54
C GLU A 834 31.07 -1.49 27.51
N GLY A 835 31.19 -1.22 28.82
CA GLY A 835 31.00 -2.21 29.89
C GLY A 835 32.21 -3.09 30.25
N GLY A 836 33.44 -2.85 29.71
CA GLY A 836 34.60 -3.68 30.02
C GLY A 836 35.92 -3.28 29.36
N LEU A 837 36.81 -4.24 29.24
CA LEU A 837 38.12 -4.14 28.56
C LEU A 837 38.21 -5.15 27.41
N LEU A 838 38.70 -4.71 26.27
CA LEU A 838 39.18 -5.57 25.19
C LEU A 838 40.66 -5.83 25.37
N LEU A 839 41.01 -7.09 25.59
CA LEU A 839 42.37 -7.52 25.73
C LEU A 839 42.78 -8.35 24.51
N ARG A 840 43.80 -7.90 23.79
CA ARG A 840 44.42 -8.66 22.73
C ARG A 840 45.57 -9.50 23.34
N LEU A 841 45.56 -10.81 23.05
CA LEU A 841 46.55 -11.70 23.53
C LEU A 841 47.81 -11.68 22.63
N ALA A 842 49.00 -11.76 23.24
CA ALA A 842 50.24 -11.82 22.51
C ALA A 842 50.33 -13.16 21.74
N PRO A 843 50.85 -13.16 20.49
CA PRO A 843 51.03 -14.39 19.71
C PRO A 843 51.96 -15.32 20.44
N GLY A 844 51.45 -16.51 20.87
CA GLY A 844 52.29 -17.53 21.50
C GLY A 844 53.25 -18.14 20.47
N ASP A 845 54.50 -18.39 20.89
CA ASP A 845 55.52 -19.03 20.06
C ASP A 845 55.01 -20.31 19.41
N GLU A 846 55.00 -20.34 18.08
CA GLU A 846 54.68 -21.52 17.28
C GLU A 846 55.80 -22.55 17.45
N LEU A 847 55.51 -23.64 18.16
CA LEU A 847 56.29 -24.87 18.03
C LEU A 847 56.04 -25.49 16.67
N VAL A 848 57.06 -25.40 15.83
CA VAL A 848 57.23 -26.12 14.56
C VAL A 848 56.88 -27.61 14.74
N SER A 849 55.82 -28.08 14.12
CA SER A 849 55.52 -29.50 13.96
C SER A 849 55.55 -29.86 12.49
N ALA A 850 56.54 -30.68 12.18
CA ALA A 850 56.79 -31.27 10.90
C ALA A 850 55.61 -32.16 10.45
N ASN A 851 55.12 -31.88 9.25
CA ASN A 851 54.30 -32.81 8.50
C ASN A 851 55.16 -33.57 7.49
N SER A 852 55.18 -34.89 7.58
CA SER A 852 55.47 -35.77 6.47
C SER A 852 54.50 -36.94 6.43
N PRO A 853 54.06 -37.33 5.25
CA PRO A 853 52.97 -38.28 5.06
C PRO A 853 53.45 -39.72 5.09
N VAL A 854 52.65 -40.59 5.71
CA VAL A 854 52.87 -42.05 5.55
C VAL A 854 51.64 -42.67 4.89
N ASN A 855 51.83 -43.14 3.70
CA ASN A 855 50.98 -44.08 2.98
C ASN A 855 50.99 -45.46 3.69
N GLY A 856 49.90 -46.19 3.66
CA GLY A 856 49.92 -47.62 4.03
C GLY A 856 48.51 -48.22 4.11
N ALA A 857 48.11 -48.73 3.06
CA ALA A 857 47.28 -49.82 2.61
C ALA A 857 46.76 -50.87 3.64
N SER A 858 45.47 -51.21 3.36
CA SER A 858 44.90 -52.59 3.32
C SER A 858 44.77 -53.37 4.63
N THR A 859 43.56 -53.79 5.00
CA THR A 859 42.97 -55.07 4.62
C THR A 859 41.63 -55.32 5.30
N ALA A 860 40.85 -56.10 4.60
CA ALA A 860 39.48 -56.54 4.88
C ALA A 860 39.38 -57.58 6.00
N ALA A 861 38.21 -57.75 6.58
CA ALA A 861 37.42 -58.96 6.83
C ALA A 861 36.34 -58.67 7.86
N ALA A 862 35.10 -58.69 7.56
CA ALA A 862 34.14 -59.77 7.43
C ALA A 862 33.75 -60.44 8.79
N VAL A 863 32.43 -60.56 8.91
CA VAL A 863 31.69 -61.63 9.61
C VAL A 863 30.84 -61.25 10.84
N THR A 864 29.60 -61.12 10.57
CA THR A 864 28.33 -61.79 10.96
C THR A 864 27.82 -61.80 12.38
N GLN A 865 26.51 -61.51 12.39
CA GLN A 865 25.37 -62.08 13.16
C GLN A 865 25.25 -61.79 14.64
N GLY A 866 24.14 -61.18 15.00
CA GLY A 866 22.94 -61.87 15.45
C GLY A 866 22.58 -61.51 16.88
N GLY A 867 21.34 -61.16 17.13
CA GLY A 867 20.76 -61.25 18.47
C GLY A 867 19.80 -60.18 18.89
N GLN A 868 18.53 -60.51 18.78
CA GLN A 868 17.38 -59.82 19.45
C GLN A 868 17.49 -59.87 20.96
N ALA A 869 17.07 -58.82 21.62
CA ALA A 869 16.10 -58.81 22.72
C ALA A 869 15.85 -57.45 23.34
N THR A 870 14.62 -57.10 23.50
CA THR A 870 13.97 -56.06 24.28
C THR A 870 13.97 -56.33 25.77
N PRO A 871 13.35 -55.46 26.65
CA PRO A 871 13.67 -54.06 27.03
C PRO A 871 13.85 -53.90 28.54
N GLY A 872 14.29 -52.78 29.02
CA GLY A 872 14.14 -52.48 30.46
C GLY A 872 14.92 -51.26 30.93
N ASP A 873 14.19 -50.31 31.40
CA ASP A 873 14.43 -49.20 32.30
C ASP A 873 15.84 -48.92 32.85
N ALA A 874 16.30 -47.69 32.74
CA ALA A 874 16.59 -46.75 33.83
C ALA A 874 17.54 -45.60 33.42
N VAL A 875 17.03 -44.39 33.63
CA VAL A 875 17.66 -43.16 34.06
C VAL A 875 19.19 -43.21 34.35
N ALA A 876 19.93 -42.36 33.61
CA ALA A 876 21.05 -41.60 34.19
C ALA A 876 21.48 -40.50 33.21
N GLU A 877 21.42 -39.27 33.71
CA GLU A 877 22.04 -38.06 33.17
C GLU A 877 23.53 -38.29 32.88
N GLY A 878 23.97 -37.91 31.70
CA GLY A 878 25.39 -37.90 31.35
C GLY A 878 25.64 -36.75 30.36
N THR A 879 25.87 -35.57 30.91
CA THR A 879 26.32 -34.39 30.15
C THR A 879 27.67 -34.70 29.50
N ALA A 880 27.69 -34.93 28.19
CA ALA A 880 28.93 -34.90 27.42
C ALA A 880 29.28 -33.45 27.06
N SER A 881 30.32 -32.95 27.73
CA SER A 881 30.98 -31.69 27.37
C SER A 881 31.63 -31.79 26.00
N PRO A 882 31.58 -30.77 25.15
CA PRO A 882 32.36 -30.73 23.92
C PRO A 882 33.86 -30.65 24.23
N PRO A 883 34.75 -31.09 23.32
CA PRO A 883 36.18 -31.06 23.56
C PRO A 883 36.70 -29.63 23.72
N PRO A 884 37.71 -29.40 24.57
CA PRO A 884 38.18 -28.04 24.85
C PRO A 884 38.87 -27.44 23.63
N ALA A 885 38.41 -26.21 23.30
CA ALA A 885 39.05 -25.38 22.29
C ALA A 885 40.50 -25.09 22.69
N ARG A 886 41.45 -25.27 21.75
CA ARG A 886 42.88 -24.92 21.91
C ARG A 886 43.00 -23.41 22.17
N GLY A 887 43.15 -23.00 23.39
CA GLY A 887 43.23 -21.61 23.85
C GLY A 887 42.91 -21.46 25.32
N SER A 888 42.39 -22.48 25.97
CA SER A 888 41.93 -22.42 27.37
C SER A 888 43.07 -22.17 28.38
N GLY A 889 44.33 -22.39 28.02
CA GLY A 889 45.49 -22.23 28.94
C GLY A 889 45.88 -20.78 29.19
N THR A 890 45.89 -19.96 28.14
CA THR A 890 46.30 -18.55 28.21
C THR A 890 45.18 -17.68 28.84
N ALA A 891 43.94 -17.90 28.43
CA ALA A 891 42.78 -17.20 29.02
C ALA A 891 42.62 -17.52 30.51
N ALA A 892 42.84 -18.76 30.92
CA ALA A 892 42.78 -19.14 32.33
C ALA A 892 43.92 -18.50 33.16
N ARG A 893 45.15 -18.40 32.63
CA ARG A 893 46.25 -17.70 33.26
C ARG A 893 45.96 -16.22 33.40
N LEU A 894 45.48 -15.62 32.34
CA LEU A 894 45.07 -14.20 32.30
C LEU A 894 44.00 -13.89 33.38
N LEU A 895 43.01 -14.78 33.51
CA LEU A 895 41.95 -14.62 34.51
C LEU A 895 42.54 -14.62 35.96
N VAL A 896 43.52 -15.50 36.24
CA VAL A 896 44.21 -15.57 37.53
C VAL A 896 44.97 -14.27 37.80
N GLU A 897 45.64 -13.69 36.80
CA GLU A 897 46.37 -12.44 36.97
C GLU A 897 45.41 -11.23 37.12
N LEU A 898 44.28 -11.22 36.40
CA LEU A 898 43.25 -10.18 36.60
C LEU A 898 42.65 -10.23 38.01
N VAL A 899 42.42 -11.43 38.56
CA VAL A 899 41.97 -11.60 39.95
C VAL A 899 43.04 -11.16 40.92
N ARG A 900 44.33 -11.42 40.69
CA ARG A 900 45.44 -10.95 41.49
C ARG A 900 45.62 -9.44 41.53
N LEU A 901 45.25 -8.81 40.40
CA LEU A 901 45.24 -7.34 40.27
C LEU A 901 43.98 -6.72 40.86
N GLU A 902 43.13 -7.51 41.53
CA GLU A 902 41.82 -7.08 42.09
C GLU A 902 40.90 -6.38 41.10
N VAL A 903 40.99 -6.82 39.81
CA VAL A 903 40.09 -6.30 38.76
C VAL A 903 38.66 -6.84 39.01
N PRO A 904 37.63 -6.00 39.10
CA PRO A 904 36.27 -6.44 39.35
C PRO A 904 35.65 -7.08 38.08
N VAL A 905 36.08 -8.27 37.74
CA VAL A 905 35.65 -9.02 36.54
C VAL A 905 34.23 -9.56 36.75
N SER A 906 33.31 -9.22 35.87
CA SER A 906 31.95 -9.75 35.84
C SER A 906 31.75 -10.88 34.84
N SER A 907 32.52 -10.86 33.74
CA SER A 907 32.50 -11.89 32.71
C SER A 907 33.80 -11.90 31.91
N VAL A 908 34.17 -13.04 31.35
CA VAL A 908 35.29 -13.17 30.38
C VAL A 908 34.82 -14.06 29.25
N GLY A 909 34.99 -13.60 28.03
CA GLY A 909 34.64 -14.36 26.85
C GLY A 909 35.45 -13.91 25.62
N PRO A 910 35.58 -14.76 24.61
CA PRO A 910 36.21 -14.32 23.37
C PRO A 910 35.38 -13.23 22.74
N HIS A 911 36.02 -12.11 22.39
CA HIS A 911 35.39 -11.06 21.62
C HIS A 911 35.54 -11.38 20.13
N ARG A 912 34.51 -11.99 19.57
CA ARG A 912 34.42 -12.36 18.17
C ARG A 912 33.08 -11.96 17.65
N ARG A 913 33.01 -10.90 16.88
CA ARG A 913 31.82 -10.55 16.10
C ARG A 913 32.23 -10.19 14.66
N LEU A 914 31.59 -10.84 13.72
CA LEU A 914 31.69 -10.47 12.30
C LEU A 914 31.39 -8.97 12.09
N GLU A 915 30.62 -8.38 13.00
CA GLU A 915 30.23 -6.97 12.99
C GLU A 915 31.43 -6.03 13.13
N ASP A 916 32.37 -6.35 14.03
CA ASP A 916 33.59 -5.55 14.24
C ASP A 916 34.58 -5.69 13.07
N ALA A 917 34.75 -6.91 12.56
CA ALA A 917 35.55 -7.17 11.38
C ALA A 917 34.97 -6.43 10.14
N PHE A 918 33.66 -6.44 9.98
CA PHE A 918 32.96 -5.79 8.87
C PHE A 918 33.10 -4.25 8.93
N LEU A 919 32.91 -3.64 10.11
CA LEU A 919 33.10 -2.19 10.30
C LEU A 919 34.53 -1.75 10.02
N THR A 920 35.51 -2.58 10.39
CA THR A 920 36.92 -2.31 10.09
C THR A 920 37.21 -2.39 8.59
N LEU A 921 36.63 -3.36 7.89
CA LEU A 921 36.82 -3.55 6.46
C LEU A 921 36.15 -2.47 5.61
N ILE A 922 34.99 -1.94 6.01
CA ILE A 922 34.26 -0.90 5.29
C ILE A 922 34.66 0.50 5.77
N GLY A 923 34.95 0.69 7.07
CA GLY A 923 35.35 1.97 7.66
C GLY A 923 36.74 2.45 7.25
N GLY A 924 37.63 1.56 6.80
CA GLY A 924 38.98 1.89 6.31
C GLY A 924 39.02 2.38 4.87
N SER A 925 37.90 2.43 4.17
CA SER A 925 37.78 2.87 2.76
C SER A 925 37.16 4.26 2.57
N ALA A 926 37.17 5.14 3.61
CA ALA A 926 36.69 6.52 3.54
C ALA A 926 37.75 7.48 3.03
#